data_ab9e84b893657f945aa3fb1493413438
#
_entry.id   ab9e84b893657f945aa3fb1493413438
#
_cell.length_a   1.000
_cell.length_b   1.000
_cell.length_c   1.000
_cell.angle_alpha   90.00
_cell.angle_beta   90.00
_cell.angle_gamma   90.00
#
_symmetry.space_group_name_H-M   'P 1'
#
loop_
_entity.id
_entity.type
_entity.pdbx_description
1 polymer ?
#
loop_
_entity_poly.entity_id
_entity_poly.type
_entity_poly.pdbx_seq_one_letter_code
_entity_poly.pdbx_strand_id
1 'polypeptide(L)'
;RQIYSVSAEVSDENALLREQLSDLLKSSKTLETNEIQWFGVTYPLLIQDTFRKEKWLVHQNVGLKPCDATDEVPNGQPFGLLPRVGIAAKVCERESSHTEVRASAQYKAFCFLPLPLKTGLPVHVNGHFYLDSARRNLWYDEKDEGFGSQWNNFMKKKVLPEAYVSLLLEARRFVPGSEIVEEAQFFKTYQIHEGLRWYQGLFPHFSSVDSQWTILVSSLFGRICHHDNQLLPILKKATTGNVPGRSTGHSKEPNRCFWLSPSQGFFNTIPMSNKSNQKRCNILLQIGFNLLYSDEKLFDDFKKADTNVREITPEAVTQFLREGATNIGTLPCPVKETAIGSVVGVLDMLCYCMKSTNFAEVMSGLPLLLTEDGVLRCFQETEPVFLSRFYDLVPHKSSLFIHHAISEPLFLVEEKIFATSQQLLKKFDIPALASLLSEPKHESWYETSSLIPWNKSKWPSQIWLQLLWKFIFHIYRKDPDKFSLNPLDQWPVVPTLSGMLSPVSKGKVILDLSSEETWSAGQRRVVWLLCKLGCHEVDAKLINGDGLMDLSPILKRCLSQPNSCKDVLRVLDHLMEQNSIYGSLCQDEMVLILQFIQEDVCSVKADFWLSSIVKRLPFFKTFHGTFVSLEKVPSIYVVPMGLPTEESEVWMTGNQCVFLAPQPKLDCLYRELLRAGDITHTDCYVDFIFPKFPHLKQTTRMLHLEYVRDELLVLYADENNRSRVINSMRTLAFIPDAF
;
A
#
# COMPACT_ATOMS: atom_id res chain seq x y z
N ARG A 1 64.10 -23.66 25.85
CA ARG A 1 63.79 -22.33 26.43
C ARG A 1 63.99 -22.44 27.92
N GLN A 2 64.84 -21.61 28.55
CA GLN A 2 64.93 -21.47 29.98
C GLN A 2 63.77 -20.56 30.43
N ILE A 3 62.85 -21.10 31.23
CA ILE A 3 61.78 -20.34 31.87
C ILE A 3 62.38 -19.72 33.14
N TYR A 4 62.48 -18.41 33.22
CA TYR A 4 63.08 -17.69 34.34
C TYR A 4 62.11 -17.51 35.51
N SER A 5 60.83 -17.39 35.24
CA SER A 5 59.80 -17.40 36.27
C SER A 5 58.47 -17.89 35.75
N VAL A 6 57.71 -18.58 36.59
CA VAL A 6 56.32 -18.87 36.45
C VAL A 6 55.63 -18.32 37.71
N SER A 7 54.82 -17.33 37.56
CA SER A 7 54.05 -16.80 38.65
C SER A 7 52.56 -16.88 38.32
N ALA A 8 51.77 -17.35 39.27
CA ALA A 8 50.34 -17.19 39.22
C ALA A 8 50.03 -15.83 39.84
N GLU A 9 49.37 -14.90 39.11
CA GLU A 9 48.75 -13.75 39.74
C GLU A 9 47.55 -14.25 40.52
N VAL A 10 47.79 -14.69 41.74
CA VAL A 10 46.76 -15.33 42.58
C VAL A 10 46.40 -14.32 43.64
N SER A 11 45.14 -13.85 43.63
CA SER A 11 44.58 -13.24 44.85
C SER A 11 44.65 -14.27 45.99
N ASP A 12 44.71 -13.81 47.23
CA ASP A 12 44.75 -14.70 48.42
C ASP A 12 43.59 -15.71 48.38
N GLU A 13 42.44 -15.32 47.88
CA GLU A 13 41.28 -16.18 47.67
C GLU A 13 41.55 -17.31 46.69
N ASN A 14 42.18 -17.05 45.55
CA ASN A 14 42.54 -18.06 44.56
C ASN A 14 43.66 -19.00 45.05
N ALA A 15 44.55 -18.53 45.92
CA ALA A 15 45.57 -19.38 46.56
C ALA A 15 44.90 -20.44 47.45
N LEU A 16 43.93 -20.02 48.27
CA LEU A 16 43.16 -20.93 49.13
C LEU A 16 42.39 -21.97 48.31
N LEU A 17 41.74 -21.52 47.23
CA LEU A 17 41.00 -22.42 46.33
C LEU A 17 41.90 -23.45 45.64
N ARG A 18 43.13 -23.10 45.28
CA ARG A 18 44.12 -24.05 44.74
C ARG A 18 44.61 -25.07 45.75
N GLU A 19 44.75 -24.65 47.01
CA GLU A 19 45.10 -25.55 48.11
C GLU A 19 43.95 -26.54 48.35
N GLN A 20 42.70 -26.05 48.41
CA GLN A 20 41.52 -26.91 48.53
C GLN A 20 41.44 -27.92 47.36
N LEU A 21 41.70 -27.49 46.12
CA LEU A 21 41.78 -28.41 44.97
C LEU A 21 42.83 -29.47 45.15
N SER A 22 44.02 -29.11 45.68
CA SER A 22 45.11 -30.05 45.95
C SER A 22 44.71 -31.10 46.98
N ASP A 23 44.05 -30.71 48.06
CA ASP A 23 43.62 -31.62 49.10
C ASP A 23 42.45 -32.51 48.65
N LEU A 24 41.51 -31.99 47.88
CA LEU A 24 40.47 -32.80 47.22
C LEU A 24 41.08 -33.84 46.30
N LEU A 25 42.08 -33.49 45.53
CA LEU A 25 42.79 -34.45 44.64
C LEU A 25 43.49 -35.58 45.41
N LYS A 26 43.98 -35.32 46.61
CA LYS A 26 44.56 -36.34 47.46
C LYS A 26 43.50 -37.29 48.03
N SER A 27 42.38 -36.74 48.51
CA SER A 27 41.29 -37.51 49.10
C SER A 27 40.46 -38.28 48.07
N SER A 28 40.34 -37.76 46.84
CA SER A 28 39.55 -38.38 45.77
C SER A 28 40.12 -39.65 45.19
N LYS A 29 41.36 -40.00 45.50
CA LYS A 29 42.02 -41.22 44.96
C LYS A 29 41.39 -42.53 45.39
N THR A 30 40.62 -42.49 46.50
CA THR A 30 39.97 -43.70 47.08
C THR A 30 38.46 -43.72 46.85
N LEU A 31 37.90 -42.69 46.19
CA LEU A 31 36.48 -42.55 45.93
C LEU A 31 36.15 -43.08 44.54
N GLU A 32 34.90 -43.56 44.37
CA GLU A 32 34.34 -43.82 43.06
C GLU A 32 34.09 -42.51 42.31
N THR A 33 34.04 -42.58 40.95
CA THR A 33 33.95 -41.37 40.11
C THR A 33 32.70 -40.51 40.41
N ASN A 34 31.56 -41.12 40.73
CA ASN A 34 30.31 -40.48 41.10
C ASN A 34 30.29 -39.87 42.52
N GLU A 35 31.17 -40.32 43.39
CA GLU A 35 31.30 -39.82 44.78
C GLU A 35 32.14 -38.54 44.87
N ILE A 36 32.92 -38.26 43.80
CA ILE A 36 33.83 -37.09 43.80
C ILE A 36 33.03 -35.84 43.53
N GLN A 37 32.86 -35.00 44.54
CA GLN A 37 32.19 -33.72 44.44
C GLN A 37 32.91 -32.79 43.45
N TRP A 38 32.11 -32.05 42.67
CA TRP A 38 32.66 -31.07 41.78
C TRP A 38 33.31 -29.91 42.53
N PHE A 39 34.52 -29.59 42.15
CA PHE A 39 35.25 -28.43 42.56
C PHE A 39 36.07 -27.89 41.40
N GLY A 40 36.01 -26.55 41.17
CA GLY A 40 36.74 -25.91 40.07
C GLY A 40 37.29 -24.54 40.46
N VAL A 41 38.44 -24.19 39.94
CA VAL A 41 39.09 -22.91 40.12
C VAL A 41 39.65 -22.36 38.82
N THR A 42 39.45 -21.07 38.58
CA THR A 42 40.00 -20.32 37.44
C THR A 42 40.96 -19.26 37.94
N TYR A 43 42.15 -19.16 37.36
CA TYR A 43 43.16 -18.19 37.73
C TYR A 43 44.02 -17.76 36.56
N PRO A 44 44.53 -16.52 36.52
CA PRO A 44 45.53 -16.08 35.59
C PRO A 44 46.91 -16.67 35.94
N LEU A 45 47.64 -17.08 34.90
CA LEU A 45 49.02 -17.60 35.02
C LEU A 45 49.91 -16.73 34.14
N LEU A 46 50.98 -16.17 34.75
CA LEU A 46 51.99 -15.40 34.05
C LEU A 46 53.24 -16.28 33.88
N ILE A 47 53.67 -16.43 32.63
CA ILE A 47 54.91 -17.15 32.27
C ILE A 47 55.87 -16.12 31.67
N GLN A 48 57.02 -15.98 32.22
CA GLN A 48 58.05 -15.07 31.76
C GLN A 48 59.34 -15.81 31.48
N ASP A 49 59.89 -15.59 30.30
CA ASP A 49 61.23 -15.97 29.94
C ASP A 49 62.07 -14.70 29.63
N THR A 50 63.31 -14.87 29.18
CA THR A 50 64.23 -13.76 28.83
C THR A 50 63.69 -12.81 27.77
N PHE A 51 62.77 -13.26 26.92
CA PHE A 51 62.34 -12.55 25.69
C PHE A 51 60.83 -12.30 25.64
N ARG A 52 60.05 -13.06 26.42
CA ARG A 52 58.58 -13.05 26.32
C ARG A 52 57.93 -13.13 27.70
N LYS A 53 56.87 -12.35 27.84
CA LYS A 53 55.92 -12.41 28.93
C LYS A 53 54.58 -12.87 28.36
N GLU A 54 54.07 -14.00 28.83
CA GLU A 54 52.82 -14.57 28.36
C GLU A 54 51.84 -14.70 29.49
N LYS A 55 50.64 -14.19 29.31
CA LYS A 55 49.54 -14.34 30.26
C LYS A 55 48.57 -15.39 29.76
N TRP A 56 48.25 -16.33 30.64
CA TRP A 56 47.34 -17.42 30.39
C TRP A 56 46.19 -17.38 31.39
N LEU A 57 44.95 -17.72 30.92
CA LEU A 57 43.84 -18.01 31.80
C LEU A 57 43.74 -19.53 31.91
N VAL A 58 43.76 -20.03 33.14
CA VAL A 58 43.76 -21.47 33.42
C VAL A 58 42.57 -21.81 34.29
N HIS A 59 41.78 -22.79 33.84
CA HIS A 59 40.72 -23.38 34.65
C HIS A 59 41.10 -24.84 34.96
N GLN A 60 40.93 -25.24 36.20
CA GLN A 60 41.08 -26.64 36.62
C GLN A 60 39.86 -27.06 37.44
N ASN A 61 39.40 -28.29 37.15
CA ASN A 61 38.35 -28.89 37.97
C ASN A 61 38.56 -30.38 38.20
N VAL A 62 37.90 -30.90 39.21
CA VAL A 62 37.75 -32.31 39.55
C VAL A 62 36.30 -32.59 39.91
N GLY A 63 35.85 -33.83 39.69
CA GLY A 63 34.49 -34.25 39.99
C GLY A 63 33.46 -33.88 38.94
N LEU A 64 32.20 -34.19 39.24
CA LEU A 64 31.03 -33.94 38.41
C LEU A 64 30.05 -33.02 39.12
N LYS A 65 29.41 -32.13 38.38
CA LYS A 65 28.25 -31.40 38.88
C LYS A 65 27.09 -32.37 39.13
N PRO A 66 26.26 -32.15 40.16
CA PRO A 66 25.12 -33.05 40.46
C PRO A 66 24.14 -33.25 39.28
N CYS A 67 24.01 -32.28 38.39
CA CYS A 67 23.15 -32.36 37.20
C CYS A 67 23.71 -33.30 36.11
N ASP A 68 24.98 -33.66 36.17
CA ASP A 68 25.68 -34.53 35.23
C ASP A 68 25.88 -35.97 35.77
N ALA A 69 25.57 -36.20 37.04
CA ALA A 69 25.62 -37.52 37.63
C ALA A 69 24.46 -38.38 37.07
N THR A 70 24.81 -39.28 36.16
CA THR A 70 23.90 -40.30 35.57
C THR A 70 24.37 -41.68 36.02
N ASP A 71 23.49 -42.69 35.93
CA ASP A 71 23.81 -44.07 36.33
C ASP A 71 24.91 -44.72 35.45
N GLU A 72 25.30 -44.10 34.34
CA GLU A 72 26.28 -44.56 33.38
C GLU A 72 27.69 -43.91 33.53
N VAL A 73 28.06 -43.43 34.68
CA VAL A 73 29.38 -42.84 34.91
C VAL A 73 30.43 -43.94 35.02
N PRO A 74 31.43 -43.98 34.14
CA PRO A 74 32.47 -45.00 34.22
C PRO A 74 33.28 -44.83 35.50
N ASN A 75 33.48 -45.92 36.29
CA ASN A 75 34.33 -45.87 37.48
C ASN A 75 35.81 -45.91 37.12
N GLY A 76 36.51 -44.79 37.28
CA GLY A 76 37.96 -44.68 37.00
C GLY A 76 38.87 -45.18 38.13
N GLN A 77 38.33 -45.39 39.33
CA GLN A 77 39.09 -45.71 40.54
C GLN A 77 39.97 -46.98 40.39
N PRO A 78 39.50 -48.10 39.81
CA PRO A 78 40.31 -49.27 39.59
C PRO A 78 41.52 -49.05 38.70
N PHE A 79 41.49 -48.02 37.86
CA PHE A 79 42.57 -47.64 36.92
C PHE A 79 43.36 -46.43 37.39
N GLY A 80 43.12 -45.92 38.58
CA GLY A 80 43.74 -44.69 39.11
C GLY A 80 43.38 -43.43 38.35
N LEU A 81 42.22 -43.42 37.67
CA LEU A 81 41.75 -42.28 36.88
C LEU A 81 40.75 -41.45 37.70
N LEU A 82 40.86 -40.15 37.54
CA LEU A 82 39.98 -39.19 38.20
C LEU A 82 39.29 -38.30 37.11
N PRO A 83 38.05 -37.90 37.30
CA PRO A 83 37.39 -36.93 36.41
C PRO A 83 37.98 -35.52 36.65
N ARG A 84 39.27 -35.39 36.30
CA ARG A 84 40.06 -34.19 36.46
C ARG A 84 40.46 -33.65 35.12
N VAL A 85 40.27 -32.35 34.94
CA VAL A 85 40.67 -31.63 33.72
C VAL A 85 41.24 -30.25 34.04
N GLY A 86 42.05 -29.74 33.11
CA GLY A 86 42.50 -28.35 33.10
C GLY A 86 42.44 -27.84 31.69
N ILE A 87 41.99 -26.61 31.52
CA ILE A 87 41.95 -25.89 30.24
C ILE A 87 42.74 -24.59 30.38
N ALA A 88 43.55 -24.24 29.38
CA ALA A 88 44.32 -23.02 29.38
C ALA A 88 44.21 -22.27 28.05
N ALA A 89 43.85 -21.02 28.13
CA ALA A 89 43.77 -20.10 27.01
C ALA A 89 44.82 -18.99 27.13
N LYS A 90 45.52 -18.66 26.07
CA LYS A 90 46.45 -17.53 26.05
C LYS A 90 45.69 -16.23 25.98
N VAL A 91 45.91 -15.30 26.89
CA VAL A 91 45.32 -13.97 26.91
C VAL A 91 46.09 -13.06 25.95
N CYS A 92 45.38 -12.38 25.06
CA CYS A 92 45.96 -11.40 24.13
C CYS A 92 46.29 -10.11 24.87
N GLU A 93 47.57 -9.68 24.89
CA GLU A 93 47.98 -8.38 25.43
C GLU A 93 47.90 -7.32 24.30
N ARG A 94 47.48 -6.10 24.67
CA ARG A 94 47.17 -4.97 23.76
C ARG A 94 48.35 -4.45 22.89
N GLU A 95 49.56 -4.91 23.10
CA GLU A 95 50.78 -4.28 22.54
C GLU A 95 51.45 -5.04 21.37
N SER A 96 50.98 -6.21 20.96
CA SER A 96 51.60 -6.94 19.89
C SER A 96 51.05 -6.53 18.51
N SER A 97 51.93 -5.97 17.69
CA SER A 97 51.68 -5.56 16.30
C SER A 97 50.86 -6.58 15.49
N HIS A 98 50.00 -6.07 14.62
CA HIS A 98 48.94 -6.75 13.84
C HIS A 98 49.37 -7.99 13.02
N THR A 99 50.62 -8.35 12.97
CA THR A 99 51.16 -9.43 12.11
C THR A 99 51.42 -10.77 12.83
N GLU A 100 51.52 -10.81 14.16
CA GLU A 100 51.89 -12.04 14.89
C GLU A 100 50.71 -12.84 15.47
N VAL A 101 49.49 -12.32 15.49
CA VAL A 101 48.33 -13.00 16.14
C VAL A 101 47.86 -14.23 15.33
N ARG A 102 48.31 -14.41 14.10
CA ARG A 102 47.95 -15.54 13.23
C ARG A 102 48.98 -16.68 13.15
N ALA A 103 50.15 -16.58 13.80
CA ALA A 103 51.06 -17.74 13.94
C ALA A 103 50.39 -18.70 14.93
N SER A 104 49.67 -19.69 14.42
CA SER A 104 48.99 -20.76 15.12
C SER A 104 49.78 -21.24 16.35
N ALA A 105 49.42 -20.73 17.52
CA ALA A 105 49.78 -21.42 18.76
C ALA A 105 49.17 -22.82 18.63
N GLN A 106 50.02 -23.82 18.38
CA GLN A 106 49.55 -25.21 18.33
C GLN A 106 49.13 -25.61 19.72
N TYR A 107 47.84 -25.42 20.02
CA TYR A 107 47.28 -25.90 21.27
C TYR A 107 47.32 -27.43 21.29
N LYS A 108 47.63 -28.00 22.45
CA LYS A 108 47.89 -29.42 22.60
C LYS A 108 46.99 -30.04 23.66
N ALA A 109 46.77 -31.34 23.52
CA ALA A 109 46.26 -32.15 24.60
C ALA A 109 47.40 -32.61 25.51
N PHE A 110 47.13 -32.74 26.79
CA PHE A 110 48.03 -33.22 27.81
C PHE A 110 47.34 -34.31 28.65
N CYS A 111 48.11 -35.27 29.03
CA CYS A 111 47.83 -36.18 30.13
C CYS A 111 49.03 -36.13 31.06
N PHE A 112 49.09 -35.05 31.88
CA PHE A 112 50.25 -34.55 32.62
C PHE A 112 51.42 -34.11 31.73
N LEU A 113 51.75 -34.91 30.71
CA LEU A 113 52.72 -34.58 29.69
C LEU A 113 52.03 -34.25 28.35
N PRO A 114 52.66 -33.44 27.49
CA PRO A 114 52.09 -33.13 26.19
C PRO A 114 51.96 -34.36 25.32
N LEU A 115 50.80 -34.55 24.72
CA LEU A 115 50.55 -35.62 23.75
C LEU A 115 50.92 -35.12 22.35
N PRO A 116 51.42 -35.98 21.47
CA PRO A 116 51.74 -35.62 20.07
C PRO A 116 50.46 -35.50 19.20
N LEU A 117 49.34 -35.14 19.78
CA LEU A 117 48.05 -35.04 19.12
C LEU A 117 47.76 -33.60 18.71
N LYS A 118 47.20 -33.41 17.52
CA LYS A 118 46.61 -32.15 17.08
C LYS A 118 45.14 -32.16 17.50
N THR A 119 44.75 -31.21 18.34
CA THR A 119 43.35 -31.09 18.77
C THR A 119 42.52 -30.21 17.84
N GLY A 120 43.13 -29.19 17.22
CA GLY A 120 42.45 -28.14 16.52
C GLY A 120 41.61 -27.20 17.41
N LEU A 121 41.64 -27.42 18.72
CA LEU A 121 40.99 -26.56 19.71
C LEU A 121 41.76 -25.26 19.89
N PRO A 122 41.08 -24.12 20.20
CA PRO A 122 41.74 -22.84 20.45
C PRO A 122 42.26 -22.71 21.90
N VAL A 123 42.40 -23.81 22.63
CA VAL A 123 42.87 -23.91 24.03
C VAL A 123 43.71 -25.14 24.21
N HIS A 124 44.62 -25.12 25.22
CA HIS A 124 45.22 -26.33 25.72
C HIS A 124 44.25 -27.10 26.60
N VAL A 125 44.26 -28.41 26.48
CA VAL A 125 43.44 -29.31 27.27
C VAL A 125 44.36 -30.29 28.00
N ASN A 126 44.23 -30.37 29.29
CA ASN A 126 44.89 -31.38 30.16
C ASN A 126 43.79 -32.21 30.81
N GLY A 127 43.87 -33.53 30.70
CA GLY A 127 42.87 -34.41 31.29
C GLY A 127 43.46 -35.72 31.72
N HIS A 128 42.80 -36.37 32.66
CA HIS A 128 43.19 -37.73 33.13
C HIS A 128 42.64 -38.77 32.13
N PHE A 129 43.14 -38.75 30.92
CA PHE A 129 42.72 -39.63 29.81
C PHE A 129 43.27 -41.00 29.93
N TYR A 130 42.56 -42.00 29.44
CA TYR A 130 43.03 -43.34 29.22
C TYR A 130 43.81 -43.37 27.89
N LEU A 131 45.11 -43.74 27.98
CA LEU A 131 46.03 -43.65 26.87
C LEU A 131 46.33 -45.03 26.27
N ASP A 132 46.83 -45.06 25.03
CA ASP A 132 47.40 -46.25 24.42
C ASP A 132 48.69 -46.68 25.18
N SER A 133 49.17 -47.89 24.96
CA SER A 133 50.38 -48.46 25.60
C SER A 133 51.65 -47.64 25.33
N ALA A 134 51.69 -46.92 24.17
CA ALA A 134 52.79 -46.06 23.78
C ALA A 134 52.66 -44.63 24.38
N ARG A 135 51.55 -44.30 25.05
CA ARG A 135 51.19 -42.99 25.63
C ARG A 135 51.25 -41.85 24.59
N ARG A 136 50.94 -42.18 23.32
CA ARG A 136 50.96 -41.21 22.23
C ARG A 136 49.56 -40.74 21.82
N ASN A 137 48.53 -41.65 21.97
CA ASN A 137 47.18 -41.38 21.57
C ASN A 137 46.21 -41.66 22.73
N LEU A 138 45.02 -41.04 22.65
CA LEU A 138 43.90 -41.47 23.46
C LEU A 138 43.49 -42.87 23.05
N TRP A 139 43.21 -43.72 24.01
CA TRP A 139 42.68 -45.05 23.71
C TRP A 139 41.37 -44.91 22.93
N TYR A 140 41.29 -45.65 21.82
CA TYR A 140 40.14 -45.73 20.97
C TYR A 140 39.83 -47.18 20.63
N ASP A 141 38.58 -47.57 20.72
CA ASP A 141 38.06 -48.85 20.30
C ASP A 141 36.96 -48.59 19.27
N GLU A 142 36.99 -49.30 18.13
CA GLU A 142 36.04 -49.12 17.03
C GLU A 142 34.60 -49.34 17.44
N LYS A 143 34.34 -50.16 18.47
CA LYS A 143 33.00 -50.44 18.97
C LYS A 143 32.60 -49.61 20.17
N ASP A 144 33.50 -48.71 20.68
CA ASP A 144 33.30 -47.93 21.91
C ASP A 144 32.86 -48.72 23.17
N GLU A 145 33.09 -50.06 23.16
CA GLU A 145 32.68 -50.94 24.21
C GLU A 145 33.72 -51.11 25.32
N GLY A 146 34.98 -50.76 25.03
CA GLY A 146 36.09 -50.85 25.99
C GLY A 146 36.09 -49.70 27.00
N PHE A 147 36.40 -49.99 28.27
CA PHE A 147 36.50 -49.01 29.36
C PHE A 147 37.29 -47.74 28.93
N GLY A 148 38.41 -47.87 28.27
CA GLY A 148 39.25 -46.73 27.89
C GLY A 148 38.52 -45.77 26.91
N SER A 149 37.78 -46.30 25.93
CA SER A 149 36.96 -45.48 25.03
C SER A 149 35.80 -44.84 25.79
N GLN A 150 35.10 -45.60 26.60
CA GLN A 150 34.01 -45.08 27.44
C GLN A 150 34.47 -43.95 28.38
N TRP A 151 35.63 -44.13 29.03
CA TRP A 151 36.24 -43.10 29.88
C TRP A 151 36.61 -41.85 29.10
N ASN A 152 37.29 -41.97 27.96
CA ASN A 152 37.68 -40.83 27.17
C ASN A 152 36.49 -40.08 26.59
N ASN A 153 35.42 -40.81 26.17
CA ASN A 153 34.19 -40.22 25.71
C ASN A 153 33.44 -39.49 26.86
N PHE A 154 33.40 -40.10 28.05
CA PHE A 154 32.84 -39.46 29.23
C PHE A 154 33.60 -38.16 29.57
N MET A 155 34.92 -38.15 29.57
CA MET A 155 35.75 -36.97 29.76
C MET A 155 35.42 -35.87 28.75
N LYS A 156 35.28 -36.22 27.46
CA LYS A 156 34.95 -35.27 26.39
C LYS A 156 33.50 -34.81 26.39
N LYS A 157 32.56 -35.64 26.82
CA LYS A 157 31.11 -35.33 26.81
C LYS A 157 30.67 -34.58 28.06
N LYS A 158 31.25 -34.86 29.20
CA LYS A 158 30.73 -34.37 30.51
C LYS A 158 31.74 -33.44 31.25
N VAL A 159 32.99 -33.87 31.42
CA VAL A 159 33.93 -33.17 32.30
C VAL A 159 34.57 -31.95 31.62
N LEU A 160 35.07 -32.12 30.38
CA LEU A 160 35.69 -31.05 29.63
C LEU A 160 34.76 -29.91 29.25
N PRO A 161 33.50 -30.16 28.78
CA PRO A 161 32.62 -29.07 28.45
C PRO A 161 32.33 -28.13 29.61
N GLU A 162 32.21 -28.66 30.83
CA GLU A 162 32.00 -27.87 32.02
C GLU A 162 33.20 -26.96 32.33
N ALA A 163 34.42 -27.53 32.24
CA ALA A 163 35.64 -26.75 32.41
C ALA A 163 35.76 -25.65 31.34
N TYR A 164 35.35 -25.96 30.12
CA TYR A 164 35.38 -25.02 29.02
C TYR A 164 34.39 -23.86 29.21
N VAL A 165 33.15 -24.15 29.64
CA VAL A 165 32.15 -23.14 29.96
C VAL A 165 32.67 -22.24 31.11
N SER A 166 33.25 -22.83 32.14
CA SER A 166 33.83 -22.09 33.28
C SER A 166 34.98 -21.15 32.85
N LEU A 167 35.85 -21.62 31.93
CA LEU A 167 36.90 -20.80 31.33
C LEU A 167 36.29 -19.62 30.53
N LEU A 168 35.28 -19.88 29.67
CA LEU A 168 34.63 -18.86 28.88
C LEU A 168 33.91 -17.82 29.74
N LEU A 169 33.24 -18.25 30.83
CA LEU A 169 32.60 -17.34 31.78
C LEU A 169 33.62 -16.39 32.42
N GLU A 170 34.78 -16.88 32.82
CA GLU A 170 35.84 -16.04 33.41
C GLU A 170 36.53 -15.17 32.33
N ALA A 171 36.72 -15.70 31.12
CA ALA A 171 37.32 -14.98 30.01
C ALA A 171 36.54 -13.68 29.63
N ARG A 172 35.25 -13.61 29.92
CA ARG A 172 34.46 -12.38 29.75
C ARG A 172 35.04 -11.17 30.49
N ARG A 173 35.70 -11.38 31.64
CA ARG A 173 36.30 -10.31 32.44
C ARG A 173 37.49 -9.62 31.75
N PHE A 174 38.06 -10.28 30.75
CA PHE A 174 39.16 -9.73 29.95
C PHE A 174 38.66 -8.96 28.74
N VAL A 175 37.35 -8.97 28.43
CA VAL A 175 36.74 -8.15 27.42
C VAL A 175 36.45 -6.77 28.04
N PRO A 176 37.08 -5.68 27.56
CA PRO A 176 36.92 -4.37 28.17
C PRO A 176 35.46 -3.92 28.09
N GLY A 177 34.84 -3.76 29.25
CA GLY A 177 33.47 -3.27 29.35
C GLY A 177 33.30 -1.75 29.11
N SER A 178 34.43 -1.00 29.07
CA SER A 178 34.43 0.47 29.12
C SER A 178 34.65 1.18 27.78
N GLU A 179 35.02 0.47 26.73
CA GLU A 179 35.42 1.07 25.45
C GLU A 179 34.63 0.54 24.22
N ILE A 180 33.39 0.09 24.40
CA ILE A 180 32.53 -0.15 23.28
C ILE A 180 32.06 1.20 22.76
N VAL A 181 32.72 1.60 21.75
CA VAL A 181 32.62 2.84 20.97
C VAL A 181 31.18 3.17 20.63
N GLU A 182 30.89 4.49 20.55
CA GLU A 182 29.60 5.05 20.12
C GLU A 182 28.92 4.21 19.03
N GLU A 183 27.67 3.92 19.23
CA GLU A 183 26.77 3.07 18.43
C GLU A 183 26.93 3.20 16.91
N ALA A 184 27.23 4.41 16.43
CA ALA A 184 27.44 4.69 15.01
C ALA A 184 28.80 4.19 14.46
N GLN A 185 29.75 3.93 15.31
CA GLN A 185 31.10 3.45 14.90
C GLN A 185 31.20 1.94 14.93
N PHE A 186 30.42 1.23 15.74
CA PHE A 186 30.49 -0.21 15.87
C PHE A 186 30.17 -0.94 14.56
N PHE A 187 29.20 -0.46 13.80
CA PHE A 187 28.87 -1.01 12.48
C PHE A 187 29.52 -0.28 11.30
N LYS A 188 30.05 0.94 11.50
CA LYS A 188 30.76 1.70 10.45
C LYS A 188 32.21 1.29 10.27
N THR A 189 32.87 0.93 11.34
CA THR A 189 34.23 0.40 11.30
C THR A 189 34.15 -1.07 11.61
N TYR A 190 34.52 -1.92 10.66
CA TYR A 190 34.71 -3.37 10.84
C TYR A 190 35.84 -3.71 11.86
N GLN A 191 36.22 -2.76 12.68
CA GLN A 191 37.18 -2.95 13.75
C GLN A 191 36.46 -3.41 15.02
N ILE A 192 36.23 -4.73 15.06
CA ILE A 192 35.89 -5.42 16.29
C ILE A 192 37.00 -5.14 17.30
N HIS A 193 36.61 -4.73 18.51
CA HIS A 193 37.55 -4.59 19.60
C HIS A 193 38.38 -5.86 19.76
N GLU A 194 39.70 -5.74 19.86
CA GLU A 194 40.63 -6.90 19.89
C GLU A 194 40.29 -7.89 21.01
N GLY A 195 39.87 -7.40 22.19
CA GLY A 195 39.43 -8.27 23.28
C GLY A 195 38.19 -9.09 22.95
N LEU A 196 37.23 -8.54 22.22
CA LEU A 196 36.06 -9.31 21.81
C LEU A 196 36.39 -10.33 20.73
N ARG A 197 37.26 -9.98 19.77
CA ARG A 197 37.79 -10.91 18.75
C ARG A 197 38.55 -12.04 19.40
N TRP A 198 39.40 -11.74 20.41
CA TRP A 198 40.12 -12.75 21.18
C TRP A 198 39.13 -13.69 21.88
N TYR A 199 38.12 -13.13 22.56
CA TYR A 199 37.12 -13.93 23.29
C TYR A 199 36.34 -14.84 22.33
N GLN A 200 35.87 -14.32 21.19
CA GLN A 200 35.18 -15.13 20.18
C GLN A 200 36.10 -16.23 19.61
N GLY A 201 37.39 -15.95 19.46
CA GLY A 201 38.35 -16.91 19.02
C GLY A 201 38.63 -18.07 20.01
N LEU A 202 38.06 -18.00 21.24
CA LEU A 202 38.09 -19.11 22.18
C LEU A 202 37.04 -20.19 21.92
N PHE A 203 36.02 -19.90 21.09
CA PHE A 203 35.05 -20.91 20.73
C PHE A 203 35.63 -21.86 19.70
N PRO A 204 35.51 -23.20 19.88
CA PRO A 204 36.01 -24.15 18.91
C PRO A 204 35.09 -24.22 17.69
N HIS A 205 35.66 -24.44 16.50
CA HIS A 205 34.91 -24.62 15.27
C HIS A 205 35.02 -26.06 14.75
N PHE A 206 33.91 -26.69 14.35
CA PHE A 206 33.89 -28.01 13.79
C PHE A 206 34.83 -28.17 12.59
N SER A 207 35.03 -27.11 11.82
CA SER A 207 35.92 -27.09 10.65
C SER A 207 37.43 -27.14 11.00
N SER A 208 37.79 -26.79 12.22
CA SER A 208 39.20 -26.67 12.69
C SER A 208 39.60 -27.82 13.59
N VAL A 209 38.64 -28.47 14.24
CA VAL A 209 38.87 -29.49 15.26
C VAL A 209 39.05 -30.86 14.61
N ASP A 210 40.02 -31.63 15.12
CA ASP A 210 40.21 -33.02 14.72
C ASP A 210 38.98 -33.87 15.05
N SER A 211 38.71 -34.87 14.23
CA SER A 211 37.53 -35.73 14.33
C SER A 211 37.32 -36.36 15.71
N GLN A 212 38.39 -36.72 16.40
CA GLN A 212 38.35 -37.30 17.75
C GLN A 212 37.81 -36.29 18.81
N TRP A 213 37.84 -34.98 18.52
CA TRP A 213 37.41 -33.93 19.44
C TRP A 213 36.09 -33.30 19.10
N THR A 214 35.45 -33.69 17.98
CA THR A 214 34.16 -33.15 17.55
C THR A 214 33.06 -33.39 18.59
N ILE A 215 33.13 -34.51 19.29
CA ILE A 215 32.19 -34.84 20.38
C ILE A 215 32.25 -33.83 21.56
N LEU A 216 33.45 -33.33 21.85
CA LEU A 216 33.63 -32.23 22.82
C LEU A 216 32.93 -30.97 22.36
N VAL A 217 33.07 -30.62 21.06
CA VAL A 217 32.45 -29.39 20.49
C VAL A 217 30.95 -29.48 20.56
N SER A 218 30.36 -30.58 20.13
CA SER A 218 28.90 -30.79 20.24
C SER A 218 28.41 -30.71 21.68
N SER A 219 29.10 -31.35 22.60
CA SER A 219 28.72 -31.35 24.00
C SER A 219 28.90 -29.98 24.65
N LEU A 220 29.93 -29.22 24.28
CA LEU A 220 30.14 -27.86 24.75
C LEU A 220 29.00 -26.93 24.30
N PHE A 221 28.65 -26.92 23.03
CA PHE A 221 27.57 -26.06 22.51
C PHE A 221 26.21 -26.46 23.08
N GLY A 222 25.94 -27.76 23.23
CA GLY A 222 24.75 -28.25 23.93
C GLY A 222 24.69 -27.73 25.36
N ARG A 223 25.79 -27.84 26.13
CA ARG A 223 25.86 -27.36 27.52
C ARG A 223 25.69 -25.83 27.64
N ILE A 224 26.24 -25.07 26.71
CA ILE A 224 26.06 -23.60 26.65
C ILE A 224 24.58 -23.24 26.54
N CYS A 225 23.83 -23.95 25.71
CA CYS A 225 22.41 -23.68 25.49
C CYS A 225 21.52 -24.20 26.64
N HIS A 226 21.79 -25.44 27.14
CA HIS A 226 20.92 -26.05 28.14
C HIS A 226 20.99 -25.39 29.55
N HIS A 227 22.11 -24.81 29.89
CA HIS A 227 22.30 -24.20 31.22
C HIS A 227 22.20 -22.67 31.21
N ASP A 228 21.61 -22.09 30.14
CA ASP A 228 21.43 -20.64 30.00
C ASP A 228 22.70 -19.83 30.31
N ASN A 229 23.85 -20.35 29.92
CA ASN A 229 25.13 -19.68 30.16
C ASN A 229 25.21 -18.38 29.31
N GLN A 230 25.34 -17.26 30.01
CA GLN A 230 25.43 -15.94 29.40
C GLN A 230 26.82 -15.73 28.78
N LEU A 231 27.09 -16.29 27.63
CA LEU A 231 28.41 -16.33 26.96
C LEU A 231 28.50 -15.50 25.71
N LEU A 232 27.38 -15.05 25.12
CA LEU A 232 27.41 -14.25 23.91
C LEU A 232 27.11 -12.80 24.21
N PRO A 233 27.92 -11.86 23.70
CA PRO A 233 27.73 -10.45 23.91
C PRO A 233 26.59 -9.90 23.07
N ILE A 234 25.82 -8.97 23.66
CA ILE A 234 24.88 -8.13 22.94
C ILE A 234 25.25 -6.67 23.11
N LEU A 235 24.86 -5.86 22.15
CA LEU A 235 24.98 -4.42 22.25
C LEU A 235 23.62 -3.86 22.72
N LYS A 236 23.63 -3.15 23.82
CA LYS A 236 22.48 -2.36 24.28
C LYS A 236 22.92 -0.93 24.49
N LYS A 237 22.08 -0.01 24.04
CA LYS A 237 22.21 1.40 24.42
C LYS A 237 21.99 1.48 25.94
N ALA A 238 22.86 2.19 26.65
CA ALA A 238 22.60 2.53 28.01
C ALA A 238 21.30 3.34 28.07
N THR A 239 20.21 2.73 28.51
CA THR A 239 18.99 3.46 28.79
C THR A 239 19.28 4.36 29.99
N THR A 240 19.36 5.67 29.74
CA THR A 240 19.28 6.67 30.81
C THR A 240 17.88 6.53 31.39
N GLY A 241 17.75 5.65 32.37
CA GLY A 241 16.54 5.58 33.16
C GLY A 241 16.38 6.92 33.83
N ASN A 242 15.40 7.70 33.41
CA ASN A 242 14.91 8.84 34.15
C ASN A 242 14.38 8.35 35.51
N VAL A 243 15.25 8.22 36.49
CA VAL A 243 14.86 8.24 37.90
C VAL A 243 14.67 9.72 38.25
N PRO A 244 13.44 10.17 38.54
CA PRO A 244 13.21 11.56 38.93
C PRO A 244 13.90 11.77 40.29
N GLY A 245 14.97 12.57 40.35
CA GLY A 245 15.47 13.05 41.61
C GLY A 245 16.98 13.05 41.84
N ARG A 246 17.88 13.00 40.86
CA ARG A 246 19.29 13.34 41.07
C ARG A 246 19.89 14.10 39.90
N SER A 247 19.85 15.43 40.02
CA SER A 247 20.69 16.34 39.26
C SER A 247 22.08 16.35 39.87
N THR A 248 23.07 15.73 39.26
CA THR A 248 24.49 16.11 39.44
C THR A 248 25.34 15.49 38.32
N GLY A 249 26.00 16.37 37.55
CA GLY A 249 27.30 16.11 36.92
C GLY A 249 27.30 15.22 35.69
N HIS A 250 27.72 15.77 34.57
CA HIS A 250 28.05 15.10 33.29
C HIS A 250 28.97 13.87 33.50
N SER A 251 28.39 12.69 33.69
CA SER A 251 29.07 11.44 33.43
C SER A 251 28.33 10.73 32.31
N LYS A 252 28.91 10.76 31.10
CA LYS A 252 28.55 9.82 30.03
C LYS A 252 28.83 8.42 30.58
N GLU A 253 27.80 7.69 31.02
CA GLU A 253 27.97 6.27 31.33
C GLU A 253 28.43 5.54 30.08
N PRO A 254 29.54 4.80 30.13
CA PRO A 254 30.03 4.07 28.96
C PRO A 254 29.04 2.97 28.58
N ASN A 255 28.86 2.74 27.27
CA ASN A 255 28.10 1.61 26.73
C ASN A 255 28.66 0.31 27.32
N ARG A 256 27.85 -0.41 28.08
CA ARG A 256 28.24 -1.68 28.68
C ARG A 256 27.93 -2.84 27.75
N CYS A 257 28.89 -3.76 27.61
CA CYS A 257 28.64 -5.06 26.98
C CYS A 257 27.78 -5.89 27.92
N PHE A 258 26.63 -6.32 27.44
CA PHE A 258 25.77 -7.27 28.14
C PHE A 258 25.97 -8.67 27.55
N TRP A 259 25.76 -9.67 28.35
CA TRP A 259 25.95 -11.05 28.00
C TRP A 259 24.63 -11.79 28.08
N LEU A 260 24.31 -12.58 27.07
CA LEU A 260 23.13 -13.43 27.02
C LEU A 260 23.52 -14.89 26.70
N SER A 261 22.62 -15.77 27.05
CA SER A 261 22.61 -17.13 26.53
C SER A 261 22.21 -17.13 25.08
N PRO A 262 22.74 -18.05 24.26
CA PRO A 262 22.31 -18.23 22.87
C PRO A 262 20.81 -18.44 22.71
N SER A 263 20.14 -19.04 23.70
CA SER A 263 18.70 -19.27 23.73
C SER A 263 17.87 -17.98 23.92
N GLN A 264 18.46 -16.95 24.54
CA GLN A 264 17.78 -15.69 24.87
C GLN A 264 17.92 -14.61 23.80
N GLY A 265 18.74 -14.83 22.78
CA GLY A 265 19.00 -13.87 21.73
C GLY A 265 18.81 -14.45 20.31
N PHE A 266 19.10 -13.61 19.33
CA PHE A 266 19.05 -13.95 17.93
C PHE A 266 20.42 -13.73 17.29
N PHE A 267 20.93 -14.72 16.57
CA PHE A 267 22.15 -14.58 15.81
C PHE A 267 21.95 -13.69 14.59
N ASN A 268 22.90 -12.79 14.38
CA ASN A 268 22.86 -11.91 13.21
C ASN A 268 23.42 -12.62 11.97
N THR A 269 22.53 -13.14 11.16
CA THR A 269 22.87 -13.76 9.87
C THR A 269 22.75 -12.78 8.69
N ILE A 270 22.41 -11.51 8.95
CA ILE A 270 22.26 -10.48 7.92
C ILE A 270 23.65 -9.95 7.53
N PRO A 271 24.04 -10.00 6.24
CA PRO A 271 25.33 -9.49 5.79
C PRO A 271 25.49 -7.99 6.08
N MET A 272 26.49 -7.62 6.86
CA MET A 272 26.74 -6.24 7.29
C MET A 272 27.48 -5.38 6.26
N SER A 273 27.79 -5.93 5.08
CA SER A 273 28.37 -5.19 3.95
C SER A 273 27.45 -4.13 3.36
N ASN A 274 26.13 -4.30 3.52
CA ASN A 274 25.12 -3.40 2.99
C ASN A 274 24.71 -2.33 4.03
N LYS A 275 24.73 -1.05 3.64
CA LYS A 275 24.34 0.08 4.49
C LYS A 275 22.90 -0.01 4.99
N SER A 276 21.98 -0.58 4.20
CA SER A 276 20.57 -0.80 4.63
C SER A 276 20.52 -1.80 5.79
N ASN A 277 21.24 -2.91 5.68
CA ASN A 277 21.31 -3.91 6.72
C ASN A 277 21.91 -3.35 8.04
N GLN A 278 22.96 -2.54 7.93
CA GLN A 278 23.54 -1.84 9.09
C GLN A 278 22.51 -0.93 9.78
N LYS A 279 21.76 -0.13 8.99
CA LYS A 279 20.70 0.73 9.53
C LYS A 279 19.61 -0.07 10.23
N ARG A 280 19.19 -1.19 9.62
CA ARG A 280 18.18 -2.10 10.21
C ARG A 280 18.64 -2.67 11.53
N CYS A 281 19.86 -3.20 11.60
CA CYS A 281 20.43 -3.70 12.84
C CYS A 281 20.48 -2.60 13.92
N ASN A 282 20.86 -1.37 13.56
CA ASN A 282 20.86 -0.25 14.49
C ASN A 282 19.45 0.05 15.03
N ILE A 283 18.42 0.06 14.18
CA ILE A 283 17.03 0.25 14.60
C ILE A 283 16.62 -0.88 15.57
N LEU A 284 16.90 -2.13 15.20
CA LEU A 284 16.58 -3.29 16.06
C LEU A 284 17.23 -3.19 17.44
N LEU A 285 18.50 -2.75 17.50
CA LEU A 285 19.19 -2.52 18.77
C LEU A 285 18.54 -1.37 19.58
N GLN A 286 18.14 -0.28 18.90
CA GLN A 286 17.49 0.86 19.56
C GLN A 286 16.14 0.50 20.19
N ILE A 287 15.38 -0.39 19.54
CA ILE A 287 14.10 -0.88 20.06
C ILE A 287 14.25 -2.04 21.06
N GLY A 288 15.49 -2.44 21.38
CA GLY A 288 15.77 -3.46 22.39
C GLY A 288 15.71 -4.91 21.89
N PHE A 289 15.82 -5.15 20.59
CA PHE A 289 15.91 -6.50 20.04
C PHE A 289 17.22 -7.16 20.49
N ASN A 290 17.15 -8.35 21.05
CA ASN A 290 18.31 -9.07 21.57
C ASN A 290 19.16 -9.68 20.44
N LEU A 291 19.90 -8.83 19.76
CA LEU A 291 20.79 -9.25 18.68
C LEU A 291 22.15 -9.67 19.24
N LEU A 292 22.50 -10.95 19.08
CA LEU A 292 23.76 -11.50 19.51
C LEU A 292 24.87 -11.07 18.55
N TYR A 293 26.00 -10.67 19.12
CA TYR A 293 27.19 -10.37 18.35
C TYR A 293 28.07 -11.61 18.24
N SER A 294 28.18 -12.18 17.06
CA SER A 294 29.01 -13.35 16.75
C SER A 294 29.43 -13.33 15.27
N ASP A 295 30.44 -14.13 14.93
CA ASP A 295 30.72 -14.41 13.54
C ASP A 295 29.72 -15.45 12.96
N GLU A 296 29.65 -15.52 11.62
CA GLU A 296 28.74 -16.46 10.92
C GLU A 296 29.10 -17.93 11.23
N LYS A 297 30.38 -18.24 11.42
CA LYS A 297 30.84 -19.62 11.69
C LYS A 297 30.31 -20.13 13.02
N LEU A 298 30.26 -19.29 14.03
CA LEU A 298 29.79 -19.67 15.36
C LEU A 298 28.31 -20.08 15.32
N PHE A 299 27.50 -19.39 14.55
CA PHE A 299 26.08 -19.77 14.35
C PHE A 299 25.97 -21.14 13.68
N ASP A 300 26.73 -21.38 12.62
CA ASP A 300 26.74 -22.68 11.92
C ASP A 300 27.21 -23.81 12.85
N ASP A 301 28.19 -23.55 13.73
CA ASP A 301 28.69 -24.54 14.69
C ASP A 301 27.64 -24.88 15.75
N PHE A 302 26.88 -23.89 16.26
CA PHE A 302 25.73 -24.16 17.14
C PHE A 302 24.66 -24.99 16.44
N LYS A 303 24.34 -24.71 15.16
CA LYS A 303 23.41 -25.53 14.37
C LYS A 303 23.89 -26.97 14.16
N LYS A 304 25.18 -27.16 13.85
CA LYS A 304 25.78 -28.50 13.71
C LYS A 304 25.77 -29.30 15.00
N ALA A 305 25.78 -28.63 16.13
CA ALA A 305 25.68 -29.25 17.44
C ALA A 305 24.21 -29.61 17.83
N ASP A 306 23.27 -29.47 16.91
CA ASP A 306 21.83 -29.71 17.10
C ASP A 306 21.25 -28.92 18.29
N THR A 307 21.67 -27.67 18.42
CA THR A 307 21.19 -26.75 19.46
C THR A 307 20.05 -25.89 18.93
N ASN A 308 19.10 -25.59 19.81
CA ASN A 308 17.92 -24.80 19.44
C ASN A 308 18.22 -23.27 19.50
N VAL A 309 19.13 -22.81 18.63
CA VAL A 309 19.47 -21.40 18.49
C VAL A 309 18.62 -20.72 17.44
N ARG A 310 18.37 -19.42 17.65
CA ARG A 310 17.52 -18.62 16.77
C ARG A 310 18.34 -17.65 15.95
N GLU A 311 17.97 -17.54 14.67
CA GLU A 311 18.51 -16.50 13.79
C GLU A 311 17.50 -15.38 13.58
N ILE A 312 17.99 -14.22 13.15
CA ILE A 312 17.14 -13.10 12.80
C ILE A 312 16.41 -13.40 11.49
N THR A 313 15.08 -13.52 11.57
CA THR A 313 14.20 -13.74 10.40
C THR A 313 13.12 -12.65 10.33
N PRO A 314 12.49 -12.42 9.18
CA PRO A 314 11.36 -11.52 9.07
C PRO A 314 10.23 -11.84 10.06
N GLU A 315 9.95 -13.12 10.30
CA GLU A 315 8.94 -13.60 11.23
C GLU A 315 9.29 -13.23 12.69
N ALA A 316 10.52 -13.48 13.08
CA ALA A 316 11.00 -13.17 14.44
C ALA A 316 10.95 -11.66 14.71
N VAL A 317 11.34 -10.84 13.74
CA VAL A 317 11.28 -9.37 13.85
C VAL A 317 9.83 -8.89 13.90
N THR A 318 8.96 -9.43 13.04
CA THR A 318 7.53 -9.08 13.03
C THR A 318 6.88 -9.40 14.37
N GLN A 319 7.13 -10.59 14.91
CA GLN A 319 6.61 -10.99 16.22
C GLN A 319 7.11 -10.07 17.33
N PHE A 320 8.42 -9.80 17.37
CA PHE A 320 9.02 -8.91 18.37
C PHE A 320 8.41 -7.50 18.32
N LEU A 321 8.22 -6.93 17.11
CA LEU A 321 7.63 -5.61 16.95
C LEU A 321 6.17 -5.57 17.42
N ARG A 322 5.42 -6.62 17.20
CA ARG A 322 4.02 -6.73 17.68
C ARG A 322 3.93 -6.83 19.19
N GLU A 323 4.75 -7.66 19.81
CA GLU A 323 4.79 -7.86 21.26
C GLU A 323 5.39 -6.65 22.01
N GLY A 324 6.34 -5.98 21.38
CA GLY A 324 7.12 -4.88 21.94
C GLY A 324 6.79 -3.51 21.34
N ALA A 325 5.56 -3.25 20.90
CA ALA A 325 5.18 -1.97 20.29
C ALA A 325 5.53 -0.75 21.16
N THR A 326 5.47 -0.88 22.48
CA THR A 326 5.85 0.15 23.44
C THR A 326 7.34 0.50 23.43
N ASN A 327 8.20 -0.38 22.94
CA ASN A 327 9.64 -0.13 22.81
C ASN A 327 9.94 0.89 21.69
N ILE A 328 9.03 1.06 20.75
CA ILE A 328 9.16 2.04 19.66
C ILE A 328 8.78 3.44 20.14
N GLY A 329 7.81 3.52 21.05
CA GLY A 329 7.27 4.76 21.63
C GLY A 329 5.80 4.60 22.00
N THR A 330 5.23 5.65 22.57
CA THR A 330 3.79 5.70 22.87
C THR A 330 3.04 6.06 21.59
N LEU A 331 2.55 5.06 20.87
CA LEU A 331 1.84 5.25 19.62
C LEU A 331 0.35 5.61 19.84
N PRO A 332 -0.25 6.49 19.03
CA PRO A 332 0.32 7.17 17.84
C PRO A 332 1.24 8.35 18.21
N CYS A 333 2.35 8.53 17.48
CA CYS A 333 3.24 9.68 17.67
C CYS A 333 4.02 10.01 16.38
N PRO A 334 4.56 11.25 16.23
CA PRO A 334 5.38 11.61 15.10
C PRO A 334 6.57 10.66 14.92
N VAL A 335 6.83 10.21 13.69
CA VAL A 335 7.89 9.20 13.43
C VAL A 335 9.27 9.63 13.94
N LYS A 336 9.56 10.94 13.96
CA LYS A 336 10.82 11.50 14.42
C LYS A 336 11.05 11.33 15.93
N GLU A 337 9.98 11.15 16.70
CA GLU A 337 10.00 10.97 18.14
C GLU A 337 10.07 9.49 18.55
N THR A 338 9.91 8.59 17.58
CA THR A 338 10.00 7.14 17.80
C THR A 338 11.44 6.64 17.81
N ALA A 339 11.67 5.47 18.34
CA ALA A 339 12.98 4.80 18.26
C ALA A 339 13.42 4.48 16.82
N ILE A 340 12.50 4.40 15.86
CA ILE A 340 12.81 4.23 14.43
C ILE A 340 13.31 5.55 13.81
N GLY A 341 12.81 6.69 14.27
CA GLY A 341 13.32 8.04 14.02
C GLY A 341 13.18 8.60 12.62
N SER A 342 12.76 7.82 11.61
CA SER A 342 12.67 8.29 10.23
C SER A 342 11.73 7.47 9.35
N VAL A 343 11.17 8.12 8.32
CA VAL A 343 10.36 7.48 7.27
C VAL A 343 11.11 6.34 6.58
N VAL A 344 12.39 6.56 6.26
CA VAL A 344 13.25 5.55 5.62
C VAL A 344 13.46 4.34 6.53
N GLY A 345 13.54 4.54 7.85
CA GLY A 345 13.62 3.47 8.82
C GLY A 345 12.35 2.62 8.85
N VAL A 346 11.19 3.25 8.85
CA VAL A 346 9.89 2.55 8.79
C VAL A 346 9.78 1.76 7.49
N LEU A 347 10.14 2.35 6.36
CA LEU A 347 10.14 1.68 5.05
C LEU A 347 11.05 0.45 5.05
N ASP A 348 12.28 0.56 5.54
CA ASP A 348 13.24 -0.54 5.56
C ASP A 348 12.76 -1.68 6.46
N MET A 349 12.21 -1.36 7.64
CA MET A 349 11.65 -2.34 8.56
C MET A 349 10.41 -3.02 7.99
N LEU A 350 9.50 -2.27 7.37
CA LEU A 350 8.30 -2.80 6.72
C LEU A 350 8.69 -3.75 5.58
N CYS A 351 9.56 -3.31 4.67
CA CYS A 351 10.06 -4.15 3.56
C CYS A 351 10.76 -5.41 4.03
N TYR A 352 11.40 -5.38 5.20
CA TYR A 352 11.99 -6.58 5.78
C TYR A 352 10.92 -7.54 6.31
N CYS A 353 9.95 -7.04 7.07
CA CYS A 353 8.84 -7.85 7.58
C CYS A 353 7.99 -8.46 6.46
N MET A 354 7.79 -7.72 5.36
CA MET A 354 7.05 -8.19 4.17
C MET A 354 7.69 -9.37 3.43
N LYS A 355 8.94 -9.72 3.74
CA LYS A 355 9.57 -10.95 3.21
C LYS A 355 9.00 -12.23 3.83
N SER A 356 8.29 -12.11 4.94
CA SER A 356 7.56 -13.23 5.55
C SER A 356 6.42 -13.68 4.64
N THR A 357 6.24 -14.98 4.51
CA THR A 357 5.22 -15.58 3.64
C THR A 357 3.80 -15.31 4.14
N ASN A 358 3.62 -15.14 5.44
CA ASN A 358 2.33 -14.90 6.10
C ASN A 358 2.16 -13.45 6.57
N PHE A 359 2.91 -12.49 5.98
CA PHE A 359 2.89 -11.09 6.40
C PHE A 359 1.48 -10.50 6.50
N ALA A 360 0.63 -10.76 5.48
CA ALA A 360 -0.73 -10.22 5.45
C ALA A 360 -1.60 -10.70 6.63
N GLU A 361 -1.36 -11.92 7.14
CA GLU A 361 -2.11 -12.50 8.26
C GLU A 361 -1.65 -11.96 9.62
N VAL A 362 -0.36 -11.62 9.73
CA VAL A 362 0.25 -11.17 11.00
C VAL A 362 0.40 -9.65 11.10
N MET A 363 -0.13 -8.91 10.14
CA MET A 363 0.03 -7.47 10.04
C MET A 363 -0.70 -6.69 11.17
N SER A 364 -1.77 -7.27 11.75
CA SER A 364 -2.51 -6.68 12.86
C SER A 364 -1.62 -6.48 14.08
N GLY A 365 -1.66 -5.27 14.66
CA GLY A 365 -0.85 -4.87 15.80
C GLY A 365 0.58 -4.48 15.46
N LEU A 366 1.01 -4.60 14.20
CA LEU A 366 2.37 -4.22 13.79
C LEU A 366 2.53 -2.68 13.81
N PRO A 367 3.51 -2.13 14.54
CA PRO A 367 3.70 -0.68 14.76
C PRO A 367 4.51 -0.03 13.61
N LEU A 368 4.16 -0.31 12.37
CA LEU A 368 4.84 0.18 11.16
C LEU A 368 3.88 0.90 10.19
N LEU A 369 2.68 1.25 10.65
CA LEU A 369 1.74 2.06 9.88
C LEU A 369 2.12 3.53 10.00
N LEU A 370 2.71 4.08 8.95
CA LEU A 370 2.98 5.51 8.84
C LEU A 370 1.89 6.16 7.97
N THR A 371 1.28 7.23 8.46
CA THR A 371 0.26 8.00 7.75
C THR A 371 0.85 9.28 7.15
N GLU A 372 0.16 9.90 6.18
CA GLU A 372 0.64 11.09 5.44
C GLU A 372 0.87 12.33 6.33
N ASP A 373 0.27 12.36 7.52
CA ASP A 373 0.56 13.37 8.54
C ASP A 373 1.90 13.17 9.26
N GLY A 374 2.66 12.12 8.90
CA GLY A 374 3.97 11.80 9.49
C GLY A 374 3.89 11.10 10.84
N VAL A 375 2.72 10.60 11.22
CA VAL A 375 2.47 9.91 12.49
C VAL A 375 2.59 8.40 12.31
N LEU A 376 3.38 7.76 13.17
CA LEU A 376 3.50 6.31 13.24
C LEU A 376 2.40 5.73 14.11
N ARG A 377 1.78 4.62 13.66
CA ARG A 377 0.65 3.94 14.29
C ARG A 377 0.82 2.42 14.22
N CYS A 378 -0.02 1.68 14.93
CA CYS A 378 -0.18 0.25 14.70
C CYS A 378 -1.26 0.00 13.63
N PHE A 379 -1.11 -1.07 12.85
CA PHE A 379 -2.20 -1.56 12.00
C PHE A 379 -3.31 -2.13 12.89
N GLN A 380 -4.51 -1.52 12.85
CA GLN A 380 -5.64 -1.90 13.68
C GLN A 380 -6.94 -1.92 12.87
N GLU A 381 -7.83 -2.87 13.16
CA GLU A 381 -9.13 -2.98 12.51
C GLU A 381 -10.10 -1.85 12.91
N THR A 382 -9.91 -1.30 14.10
CA THR A 382 -10.75 -0.19 14.61
C THR A 382 -10.50 1.13 13.90
N GLU A 383 -9.31 1.32 13.34
CA GLU A 383 -8.90 2.55 12.65
C GLU A 383 -8.26 2.24 11.30
N PRO A 384 -9.00 1.62 10.36
CA PRO A 384 -8.44 1.27 9.07
C PRO A 384 -8.18 2.51 8.22
N VAL A 385 -7.03 2.53 7.54
CA VAL A 385 -6.56 3.63 6.69
C VAL A 385 -6.63 3.27 5.21
N PHE A 386 -6.65 4.29 4.35
CA PHE A 386 -6.69 4.11 2.90
C PHE A 386 -5.29 3.85 2.33
N LEU A 387 -5.20 2.81 1.51
CA LEU A 387 -4.05 2.58 0.64
C LEU A 387 -4.33 3.22 -0.73
N SER A 388 -3.71 4.38 -0.99
CA SER A 388 -3.95 5.13 -2.23
C SER A 388 -2.75 5.98 -2.63
N ARG A 389 -2.57 6.17 -3.95
CA ARG A 389 -1.65 7.15 -4.53
C ARG A 389 -2.26 8.55 -4.67
N PHE A 390 -3.57 8.67 -4.38
CA PHE A 390 -4.36 9.89 -4.58
C PHE A 390 -4.73 10.57 -3.26
N TYR A 391 -3.86 10.51 -2.27
CA TYR A 391 -4.05 11.12 -0.96
C TYR A 391 -4.22 12.65 -1.03
N ASP A 392 -3.61 13.30 -2.04
CA ASP A 392 -3.71 14.75 -2.26
C ASP A 392 -5.13 15.23 -2.66
N LEU A 393 -6.04 14.30 -2.99
CA LEU A 393 -7.46 14.66 -3.21
C LEU A 393 -8.14 15.13 -1.92
N VAL A 394 -7.66 14.68 -0.75
CA VAL A 394 -8.25 15.04 0.55
C VAL A 394 -7.15 15.43 1.54
N PRO A 395 -6.39 16.52 1.30
CA PRO A 395 -5.19 16.86 2.06
C PRO A 395 -5.45 17.15 3.53
N HIS A 396 -6.65 17.59 3.88
CA HIS A 396 -7.06 17.84 5.27
C HIS A 396 -7.38 16.55 6.07
N LYS A 397 -7.36 15.39 5.43
CA LYS A 397 -7.56 14.07 6.02
C LYS A 397 -6.33 13.17 5.86
N SER A 398 -5.14 13.77 5.84
CA SER A 398 -3.84 13.08 5.67
C SER A 398 -3.63 11.92 6.65
N SER A 399 -4.17 12.01 7.85
CA SER A 399 -4.14 10.93 8.87
C SER A 399 -4.87 9.65 8.47
N LEU A 400 -5.78 9.71 7.48
CA LEU A 400 -6.51 8.55 6.98
C LEU A 400 -5.79 7.82 5.84
N PHE A 401 -4.68 8.34 5.36
CA PHE A 401 -3.94 7.76 4.23
C PHE A 401 -2.57 7.25 4.66
N ILE A 402 -2.18 6.11 4.10
CA ILE A 402 -0.84 5.58 4.26
C ILE A 402 0.15 6.52 3.56
N HIS A 403 1.26 6.81 4.23
CA HIS A 403 2.33 7.66 3.70
C HIS A 403 2.86 7.12 2.38
N HIS A 404 3.00 7.96 1.38
CA HIS A 404 3.40 7.60 0.01
C HIS A 404 4.70 6.78 -0.04
N ALA A 405 5.67 7.07 0.83
CA ALA A 405 6.93 6.34 0.86
C ALA A 405 6.77 4.85 1.22
N ILE A 406 5.75 4.47 2.01
CA ILE A 406 5.52 3.08 2.40
C ILE A 406 4.35 2.42 1.66
N SER A 407 3.58 3.18 0.88
CA SER A 407 2.44 2.65 0.12
C SER A 407 2.89 1.76 -1.05
N GLU A 408 3.99 2.09 -1.73
CA GLU A 408 4.47 1.35 -2.91
C GLU A 408 4.78 -0.13 -2.60
N PRO A 409 5.52 -0.49 -1.54
CA PRO A 409 5.68 -1.89 -1.18
C PRO A 409 4.35 -2.60 -0.87
N LEU A 410 3.40 -1.91 -0.21
CA LEU A 410 2.12 -2.49 0.14
C LEU A 410 1.23 -2.78 -1.08
N PHE A 411 1.34 -1.99 -2.15
CA PHE A 411 0.66 -2.29 -3.42
C PHE A 411 1.11 -3.61 -4.03
N LEU A 412 2.35 -4.04 -3.81
CA LEU A 412 2.85 -5.32 -4.32
C LEU A 412 2.15 -6.54 -3.68
N VAL A 413 1.60 -6.37 -2.50
CA VAL A 413 0.88 -7.41 -1.75
C VAL A 413 -0.59 -7.06 -1.50
N GLU A 414 -1.11 -6.04 -2.20
CA GLU A 414 -2.47 -5.52 -2.05
C GLU A 414 -3.53 -6.62 -2.08
N GLU A 415 -3.48 -7.51 -3.07
CA GLU A 415 -4.45 -8.60 -3.21
C GLU A 415 -4.46 -9.53 -2.01
N LYS A 416 -3.28 -9.87 -1.47
CA LYS A 416 -3.15 -10.73 -0.30
C LYS A 416 -3.72 -10.05 0.95
N ILE A 417 -3.43 -8.76 1.14
CA ILE A 417 -3.92 -7.99 2.29
C ILE A 417 -5.45 -7.91 2.26
N PHE A 418 -6.04 -7.58 1.10
CA PHE A 418 -7.50 -7.47 0.98
C PHE A 418 -8.23 -8.83 0.93
N ALA A 419 -7.51 -9.94 0.72
CA ALA A 419 -8.07 -11.29 0.80
C ALA A 419 -8.18 -11.80 2.24
N THR A 420 -7.48 -11.18 3.19
CA THR A 420 -7.59 -11.55 4.62
C THR A 420 -8.94 -11.10 5.20
N SER A 421 -9.39 -11.78 6.24
CA SER A 421 -10.59 -11.37 6.99
C SER A 421 -10.38 -10.08 7.80
N GLN A 422 -9.14 -9.63 7.95
CA GLN A 422 -8.77 -8.44 8.70
C GLN A 422 -8.99 -7.18 7.86
N GLN A 423 -9.79 -6.25 8.35
CA GLN A 423 -10.07 -4.97 7.68
C GLN A 423 -9.08 -3.87 8.11
N LEU A 424 -7.79 -4.16 8.03
CA LEU A 424 -6.74 -3.22 8.45
C LEU A 424 -6.57 -2.04 7.50
N LEU A 425 -6.83 -2.26 6.22
CA LEU A 425 -6.73 -1.27 5.15
C LEU A 425 -8.05 -1.14 4.40
N LYS A 426 -8.32 0.06 3.89
CA LYS A 426 -9.46 0.36 3.02
C LYS A 426 -8.99 0.68 1.60
N LYS A 427 -9.79 0.29 0.62
CA LYS A 427 -9.63 0.76 -0.76
C LYS A 427 -10.18 2.18 -0.84
N PHE A 428 -9.40 3.05 -1.48
CA PHE A 428 -9.85 4.40 -1.79
C PHE A 428 -10.53 4.37 -3.17
N ASP A 429 -11.85 4.46 -3.15
CA ASP A 429 -12.72 4.42 -4.34
C ASP A 429 -13.60 5.66 -4.42
N ILE A 430 -14.48 5.73 -5.42
CA ILE A 430 -15.35 6.88 -5.65
C ILE A 430 -16.34 7.11 -4.47
N PRO A 431 -16.99 6.09 -3.90
CA PRO A 431 -17.80 6.23 -2.70
C PRO A 431 -17.04 6.80 -1.50
N ALA A 432 -15.82 6.28 -1.26
CA ALA A 432 -14.98 6.76 -0.17
C ALA A 432 -14.58 8.23 -0.37
N LEU A 433 -14.20 8.61 -1.59
CA LEU A 433 -13.91 10.01 -1.92
C LEU A 433 -15.14 10.90 -1.67
N ALA A 434 -16.31 10.55 -2.19
CA ALA A 434 -17.54 11.34 -2.02
C ALA A 434 -17.86 11.55 -0.54
N SER A 435 -17.72 10.51 0.29
CA SER A 435 -17.92 10.60 1.74
C SER A 435 -16.95 11.58 2.40
N LEU A 436 -15.66 11.57 2.01
CA LEU A 436 -14.66 12.47 2.59
C LEU A 436 -14.79 13.92 2.10
N LEU A 437 -15.32 14.14 0.90
CA LEU A 437 -15.58 15.50 0.38
C LEU A 437 -16.73 16.20 1.09
N SER A 438 -17.63 15.46 1.70
CA SER A 438 -18.79 16.03 2.42
C SER A 438 -18.39 16.76 3.71
N GLU A 439 -17.14 16.63 4.17
CA GLU A 439 -16.61 17.26 5.38
C GLU A 439 -15.19 17.80 5.18
N PRO A 440 -14.89 19.06 5.47
CA PRO A 440 -15.79 20.19 5.73
C PRO A 440 -16.37 20.76 4.44
N LYS A 441 -17.57 21.33 4.52
CA LYS A 441 -18.18 22.04 3.38
C LYS A 441 -17.39 23.31 3.10
N HIS A 442 -16.97 23.49 1.85
CA HIS A 442 -16.40 24.74 1.39
C HIS A 442 -17.52 25.73 1.06
N GLU A 443 -17.40 26.98 1.46
CA GLU A 443 -18.45 28.01 1.23
C GLU A 443 -18.80 28.18 -0.25
N SER A 444 -17.84 27.97 -1.16
CA SER A 444 -18.02 28.17 -2.61
C SER A 444 -18.08 26.89 -3.43
N TRP A 445 -17.89 25.72 -2.83
CA TRP A 445 -17.90 24.43 -3.53
C TRP A 445 -18.53 23.36 -2.61
N TYR A 446 -19.68 22.88 -2.99
CA TYR A 446 -20.51 21.97 -2.22
C TYR A 446 -21.40 21.13 -3.16
N GLU A 447 -22.02 20.12 -2.64
CA GLU A 447 -23.03 19.35 -3.36
C GLU A 447 -24.16 20.25 -3.86
N THR A 448 -24.43 20.20 -5.16
CA THR A 448 -25.42 21.06 -5.81
C THR A 448 -26.04 20.38 -7.02
N SER A 449 -27.26 20.76 -7.34
CA SER A 449 -27.94 20.36 -8.58
C SER A 449 -27.78 21.39 -9.71
N SER A 450 -26.99 22.44 -9.52
CA SER A 450 -26.82 23.53 -10.48
C SER A 450 -25.37 23.74 -10.86
N LEU A 451 -25.11 24.34 -12.04
CA LEU A 451 -23.79 24.78 -12.41
C LEU A 451 -23.35 25.94 -11.51
N ILE A 452 -22.08 25.95 -11.11
CA ILE A 452 -21.49 27.01 -10.30
C ILE A 452 -20.35 27.71 -11.04
N PRO A 453 -20.18 29.04 -10.84
CA PRO A 453 -19.02 29.75 -11.37
C PRO A 453 -17.72 29.18 -10.80
N TRP A 454 -16.70 28.98 -11.65
CA TRP A 454 -15.46 28.38 -11.22
C TRP A 454 -14.27 29.31 -11.40
N ASN A 455 -13.51 29.48 -10.33
CA ASN A 455 -12.23 30.14 -10.36
C ASN A 455 -11.10 29.11 -10.27
N LYS A 456 -10.35 28.92 -11.36
CA LYS A 456 -9.26 27.93 -11.51
C LYS A 456 -8.16 28.05 -10.45
N SER A 457 -8.01 29.23 -9.81
CA SER A 457 -6.98 29.47 -8.77
C SER A 457 -7.50 29.29 -7.35
N LYS A 458 -8.79 29.06 -7.16
CA LYS A 458 -9.41 28.77 -5.86
C LYS A 458 -9.76 27.30 -5.75
N TRP A 459 -10.22 26.87 -4.59
CA TRP A 459 -10.72 25.51 -4.40
C TRP A 459 -12.08 25.29 -5.08
N PRO A 460 -12.26 24.19 -5.82
CA PRO A 460 -11.26 23.24 -6.27
C PRO A 460 -10.33 23.84 -7.35
N SER A 461 -9.03 23.71 -7.14
CA SER A 461 -8.06 24.24 -8.13
C SER A 461 -8.04 23.40 -9.41
N GLN A 462 -7.49 23.97 -10.48
CA GLN A 462 -7.31 23.23 -11.73
C GLN A 462 -6.49 21.96 -11.53
N ILE A 463 -5.40 22.04 -10.73
CA ILE A 463 -4.53 20.89 -10.44
C ILE A 463 -5.28 19.78 -9.69
N TRP A 464 -6.08 20.19 -8.70
CA TRP A 464 -6.90 19.26 -7.96
C TRP A 464 -7.93 18.56 -8.86
N LEU A 465 -8.58 19.30 -9.75
CA LEU A 465 -9.57 18.74 -10.67
C LEU A 465 -8.93 17.76 -11.67
N GLN A 466 -7.74 18.06 -12.17
CA GLN A 466 -6.96 17.14 -13.00
C GLN A 466 -6.58 15.87 -12.23
N LEU A 467 -6.20 15.99 -10.97
CA LEU A 467 -5.88 14.85 -10.11
C LEU A 467 -7.15 13.98 -9.88
N LEU A 468 -8.31 14.61 -9.66
CA LEU A 468 -9.57 13.92 -9.53
C LEU A 468 -9.90 13.09 -10.77
N TRP A 469 -9.76 13.67 -11.96
CA TRP A 469 -10.04 12.94 -13.20
C TRP A 469 -9.01 11.84 -13.49
N LYS A 470 -7.75 12.02 -13.08
CA LYS A 470 -6.74 10.93 -13.08
C LYS A 470 -7.15 9.79 -12.15
N PHE A 471 -7.67 10.10 -10.98
CA PHE A 471 -8.20 9.11 -10.04
C PHE A 471 -9.41 8.36 -10.62
N ILE A 472 -10.39 9.08 -11.17
CA ILE A 472 -11.58 8.50 -11.82
C ILE A 472 -11.16 7.53 -12.95
N PHE A 473 -10.21 7.94 -13.78
CA PHE A 473 -9.65 7.11 -14.85
C PHE A 473 -8.94 5.86 -14.31
N HIS A 474 -8.19 6.00 -13.22
CA HIS A 474 -7.54 4.87 -12.57
C HIS A 474 -8.55 3.84 -12.05
N ILE A 475 -9.63 4.28 -11.42
CA ILE A 475 -10.71 3.40 -10.95
C ILE A 475 -11.42 2.73 -12.13
N TYR A 476 -11.74 3.49 -13.17
CA TYR A 476 -12.35 2.94 -14.39
C TYR A 476 -11.50 1.83 -15.02
N ARG A 477 -10.18 2.03 -15.13
CA ARG A 477 -9.26 1.03 -15.69
C ARG A 477 -9.17 -0.26 -14.87
N LYS A 478 -9.35 -0.19 -13.56
CA LYS A 478 -9.31 -1.38 -12.69
C LYS A 478 -10.52 -2.29 -12.90
N ASP A 479 -11.72 -1.71 -13.02
CA ASP A 479 -12.96 -2.48 -13.20
C ASP A 479 -13.99 -1.66 -13.99
N PRO A 480 -13.94 -1.68 -15.33
CA PRO A 480 -14.86 -0.91 -16.17
C PRO A 480 -16.34 -1.30 -16.00
N ASP A 481 -16.61 -2.56 -15.65
CA ASP A 481 -17.99 -3.06 -15.58
C ASP A 481 -18.70 -2.61 -14.30
N LYS A 482 -17.96 -2.49 -13.18
CA LYS A 482 -18.48 -2.01 -11.90
C LYS A 482 -18.34 -0.50 -11.71
N PHE A 483 -17.75 0.18 -12.68
CA PHE A 483 -17.52 1.62 -12.60
C PHE A 483 -18.82 2.42 -12.59
N SER A 484 -18.97 3.31 -11.61
CA SER A 484 -20.08 4.26 -11.49
C SER A 484 -19.61 5.58 -10.89
N LEU A 485 -20.11 6.70 -11.42
CA LEU A 485 -19.91 8.04 -10.86
C LEU A 485 -21.09 8.51 -9.98
N ASN A 486 -22.10 7.68 -9.77
CA ASN A 486 -23.30 8.05 -8.98
C ASN A 486 -22.97 8.66 -7.60
N PRO A 487 -21.94 8.21 -6.86
CA PRO A 487 -21.59 8.85 -5.58
C PRO A 487 -21.15 10.32 -5.71
N LEU A 488 -20.76 10.75 -6.91
CA LEU A 488 -20.38 12.13 -7.22
C LEU A 488 -21.47 12.92 -7.97
N ASP A 489 -22.68 12.39 -8.10
CA ASP A 489 -23.76 12.97 -8.91
C ASP A 489 -24.04 14.44 -8.59
N GLN A 490 -24.02 14.81 -7.32
CA GLN A 490 -24.27 16.17 -6.85
C GLN A 490 -23.00 17.04 -6.76
N TRP A 491 -21.83 16.47 -7.01
CA TRP A 491 -20.58 17.21 -6.94
C TRP A 491 -20.26 17.91 -8.26
N PRO A 492 -20.02 19.24 -8.24
CA PRO A 492 -19.66 20.01 -9.43
C PRO A 492 -18.19 19.76 -9.78
N VAL A 493 -17.94 18.69 -10.55
CA VAL A 493 -16.60 18.20 -10.90
C VAL A 493 -16.33 18.18 -12.41
N VAL A 494 -17.34 18.51 -13.23
CA VAL A 494 -17.21 18.57 -14.68
C VAL A 494 -16.95 20.02 -15.12
N PRO A 495 -15.73 20.37 -15.54
CA PRO A 495 -15.42 21.72 -15.99
C PRO A 495 -15.96 21.99 -17.38
N THR A 496 -16.46 23.20 -17.63
CA THR A 496 -16.94 23.65 -18.91
C THR A 496 -16.08 24.74 -19.49
N LEU A 497 -16.05 24.90 -20.82
CA LEU A 497 -15.33 25.98 -21.51
C LEU A 497 -15.88 27.36 -21.14
N SER A 498 -17.13 27.46 -20.69
CA SER A 498 -17.75 28.70 -20.20
C SER A 498 -17.25 29.12 -18.80
N GLY A 499 -16.30 28.38 -18.18
CA GLY A 499 -15.77 28.70 -16.86
C GLY A 499 -16.69 28.36 -15.70
N MET A 500 -17.54 27.36 -15.88
CA MET A 500 -18.43 26.83 -14.87
C MET A 500 -17.99 25.41 -14.48
N LEU A 501 -18.37 24.98 -13.26
CA LEU A 501 -18.35 23.57 -12.90
C LEU A 501 -19.77 23.03 -12.88
N SER A 502 -19.95 21.88 -13.50
CA SER A 502 -21.22 21.16 -13.54
C SER A 502 -21.18 19.93 -12.63
N PRO A 503 -22.25 19.62 -11.88
CA PRO A 503 -22.39 18.34 -11.24
C PRO A 503 -22.58 17.22 -12.27
N VAL A 504 -22.16 16.00 -11.93
CA VAL A 504 -22.23 14.83 -12.82
C VAL A 504 -23.67 14.54 -13.25
N SER A 505 -24.64 14.73 -12.35
CA SER A 505 -26.07 14.57 -12.64
C SER A 505 -26.62 15.46 -13.77
N LYS A 506 -25.92 16.55 -14.06
CA LYS A 506 -26.25 17.47 -15.18
C LYS A 506 -25.49 17.11 -16.47
N GLY A 507 -24.80 16.00 -16.52
CA GLY A 507 -24.06 15.56 -17.70
C GLY A 507 -24.87 15.49 -18.99
N LYS A 508 -26.20 15.36 -18.93
CA LYS A 508 -27.10 15.36 -20.10
C LYS A 508 -27.13 16.70 -20.85
N VAL A 509 -26.83 17.82 -20.20
CA VAL A 509 -26.73 19.14 -20.81
C VAL A 509 -25.28 19.59 -21.01
N ILE A 510 -24.33 18.75 -20.68
CA ILE A 510 -22.90 18.97 -20.96
C ILE A 510 -22.53 18.17 -22.21
N LEU A 511 -22.01 18.87 -23.19
CA LEU A 511 -21.68 18.29 -24.49
C LEU A 511 -20.19 17.95 -24.55
N ASP A 512 -19.90 16.70 -24.93
CA ASP A 512 -18.56 16.27 -25.32
C ASP A 512 -18.43 16.37 -26.84
N LEU A 513 -17.65 17.34 -27.31
CA LEU A 513 -17.46 17.64 -28.72
C LEU A 513 -16.17 17.02 -29.31
N SER A 514 -15.61 16.02 -28.66
CA SER A 514 -14.37 15.35 -29.11
C SER A 514 -14.46 14.77 -30.53
N SER A 515 -15.66 14.50 -31.04
CA SER A 515 -15.93 13.97 -32.35
C SER A 515 -16.24 15.05 -33.40
N GLU A 516 -16.10 16.34 -33.10
CA GLU A 516 -16.52 17.46 -34.01
C GLU A 516 -15.90 17.42 -35.38
N GLU A 517 -14.70 16.89 -35.53
CA GLU A 517 -14.01 16.77 -36.84
C GLU A 517 -14.78 15.90 -37.83
N THR A 518 -15.57 14.96 -37.36
CA THR A 518 -16.38 14.03 -38.20
C THR A 518 -17.76 14.58 -38.58
N TRP A 519 -18.17 15.73 -38.06
CA TRP A 519 -19.54 16.24 -38.20
C TRP A 519 -19.77 16.98 -39.48
N SER A 520 -21.01 16.86 -40.00
CA SER A 520 -21.49 17.67 -41.09
C SER A 520 -21.65 19.16 -40.71
N ALA A 521 -21.70 20.04 -41.69
CA ALA A 521 -21.97 21.45 -41.45
C ALA A 521 -23.34 21.69 -40.79
N GLY A 522 -24.35 20.87 -41.13
CA GLY A 522 -25.66 20.89 -40.46
C GLY A 522 -25.56 20.54 -38.98
N GLN A 523 -24.87 19.46 -38.67
CA GLN A 523 -24.68 18.99 -37.30
C GLN A 523 -23.96 20.04 -36.42
N ARG A 524 -22.89 20.64 -36.91
CA ARG A 524 -22.18 21.72 -36.19
C ARG A 524 -23.08 22.91 -35.85
N ARG A 525 -23.94 23.31 -36.79
CA ARG A 525 -24.92 24.37 -36.58
C ARG A 525 -25.92 24.01 -35.48
N VAL A 526 -26.45 22.79 -35.51
CA VAL A 526 -27.41 22.31 -34.48
C VAL A 526 -26.76 22.26 -33.12
N VAL A 527 -25.53 21.76 -33.02
CA VAL A 527 -24.79 21.74 -31.75
C VAL A 527 -24.58 23.17 -31.21
N TRP A 528 -24.23 24.13 -32.06
CA TRP A 528 -24.16 25.53 -31.66
C TRP A 528 -25.51 26.05 -31.13
N LEU A 529 -26.62 25.62 -31.72
CA LEU A 529 -27.98 25.97 -31.22
C LEU A 529 -28.28 25.31 -29.88
N LEU A 530 -27.82 24.08 -29.63
CA LEU A 530 -27.92 23.46 -28.28
C LEU A 530 -27.18 24.26 -27.23
N CYS A 531 -26.01 24.80 -27.55
CA CYS A 531 -25.29 25.71 -26.64
C CYS A 531 -26.07 27.00 -26.38
N LYS A 532 -26.74 27.56 -27.39
CA LYS A 532 -27.63 28.72 -27.23
C LYS A 532 -28.85 28.42 -26.35
N LEU A 533 -29.33 27.17 -26.36
CA LEU A 533 -30.43 26.69 -25.52
C LEU A 533 -30.00 26.38 -24.07
N GLY A 534 -28.73 26.55 -23.71
CA GLY A 534 -28.24 26.38 -22.34
C GLY A 534 -27.39 25.13 -22.12
N CYS A 535 -27.02 24.41 -23.18
CA CYS A 535 -25.98 23.38 -23.06
C CYS A 535 -24.61 24.03 -22.91
N HIS A 536 -23.70 23.31 -22.24
CA HIS A 536 -22.31 23.74 -22.04
C HIS A 536 -21.36 22.72 -22.63
N GLU A 537 -20.27 23.17 -23.21
CA GLU A 537 -19.21 22.30 -23.70
C GLU A 537 -18.25 21.94 -22.58
N VAL A 538 -17.89 20.67 -22.46
CA VAL A 538 -16.89 20.21 -21.50
C VAL A 538 -15.49 20.70 -21.87
N ASP A 539 -14.71 21.15 -20.91
CA ASP A 539 -13.29 21.45 -21.08
C ASP A 539 -12.47 20.14 -21.03
N ALA A 540 -12.59 19.32 -22.08
CA ALA A 540 -11.90 18.03 -22.17
C ALA A 540 -10.37 18.18 -22.14
N LYS A 541 -9.81 19.28 -22.64
CA LYS A 541 -8.37 19.55 -22.60
C LYS A 541 -7.88 19.74 -21.17
N LEU A 542 -8.66 20.42 -20.35
CA LEU A 542 -8.34 20.64 -18.95
C LEU A 542 -8.38 19.31 -18.17
N ILE A 543 -9.40 18.50 -18.41
CA ILE A 543 -9.56 17.19 -17.73
C ILE A 543 -8.41 16.25 -18.13
N ASN A 544 -8.08 16.19 -19.41
CA ASN A 544 -7.09 15.25 -19.95
C ASN A 544 -5.64 15.68 -19.67
N GLY A 545 -5.40 16.94 -19.32
CA GLY A 545 -4.07 17.46 -18.97
C GLY A 545 -3.03 17.16 -20.06
N ASP A 546 -2.15 16.21 -19.80
CA ASP A 546 -1.03 15.86 -20.68
C ASP A 546 -1.41 15.01 -21.91
N GLY A 547 -2.70 14.75 -22.16
CA GLY A 547 -3.17 13.95 -23.29
C GLY A 547 -2.89 12.44 -23.19
N LEU A 548 -2.40 11.96 -22.05
CA LEU A 548 -2.03 10.56 -21.85
C LEU A 548 -3.20 9.64 -21.47
N MET A 549 -4.37 10.22 -21.19
CA MET A 549 -5.55 9.47 -20.76
C MET A 549 -6.63 9.48 -21.85
N ASP A 550 -7.10 8.31 -22.24
CA ASP A 550 -8.32 8.20 -23.05
C ASP A 550 -9.55 8.23 -22.11
N LEU A 551 -10.09 9.42 -21.91
CA LEU A 551 -11.30 9.64 -21.11
C LEU A 551 -12.60 9.45 -21.90
N SER A 552 -12.53 9.26 -23.20
CA SER A 552 -13.71 9.13 -24.08
C SER A 552 -14.73 8.09 -23.59
N PRO A 553 -14.34 6.89 -23.10
CA PRO A 553 -15.30 5.93 -22.61
C PRO A 553 -16.04 6.39 -21.33
N ILE A 554 -15.37 7.17 -20.48
CA ILE A 554 -15.96 7.69 -19.24
C ILE A 554 -16.89 8.86 -19.58
N LEU A 555 -16.41 9.80 -20.39
CA LEU A 555 -17.20 10.97 -20.83
C LEU A 555 -18.46 10.53 -21.58
N LYS A 556 -18.36 9.51 -22.43
CA LYS A 556 -19.51 8.92 -23.13
C LYS A 556 -20.59 8.37 -22.21
N ARG A 557 -20.19 7.86 -21.02
CA ARG A 557 -21.16 7.35 -20.02
C ARG A 557 -21.83 8.48 -19.23
N CYS A 558 -21.15 9.60 -19.05
CA CYS A 558 -21.55 10.67 -18.14
C CYS A 558 -22.10 11.90 -18.88
N LEU A 559 -21.67 12.17 -20.10
CA LEU A 559 -21.97 13.37 -20.86
C LEU A 559 -22.71 13.04 -22.15
N SER A 560 -23.36 14.05 -22.73
CA SER A 560 -24.04 13.91 -24.02
C SER A 560 -23.06 14.13 -25.17
N GLN A 561 -23.05 13.21 -26.11
CA GLN A 561 -22.31 13.31 -27.38
C GLN A 561 -23.31 13.47 -28.51
N PRO A 562 -23.47 14.67 -29.10
CA PRO A 562 -24.47 14.91 -30.14
C PRO A 562 -24.00 14.40 -31.51
N ASN A 563 -23.63 13.11 -31.60
CA ASN A 563 -23.05 12.48 -32.78
C ASN A 563 -24.11 12.03 -33.78
N SER A 564 -25.36 11.91 -33.39
CA SER A 564 -26.47 11.48 -34.23
C SER A 564 -27.73 12.31 -33.96
N CYS A 565 -28.69 12.25 -34.85
CA CYS A 565 -30.02 12.84 -34.65
C CYS A 565 -30.67 12.35 -33.35
N LYS A 566 -30.54 11.06 -33.04
CA LYS A 566 -31.03 10.45 -31.80
C LYS A 566 -30.45 11.11 -30.56
N ASP A 567 -29.16 11.39 -30.57
CA ASP A 567 -28.46 11.99 -29.43
C ASP A 567 -28.88 13.45 -29.26
N VAL A 568 -29.01 14.20 -30.34
CA VAL A 568 -29.54 15.58 -30.33
C VAL A 568 -30.96 15.62 -29.77
N LEU A 569 -31.81 14.67 -30.17
CA LEU A 569 -33.19 14.60 -29.64
C LEU A 569 -33.23 14.30 -28.16
N ARG A 570 -32.32 13.47 -27.64
CA ARG A 570 -32.20 13.21 -26.18
C ARG A 570 -31.83 14.48 -25.40
N VAL A 571 -30.91 15.27 -25.95
CA VAL A 571 -30.54 16.56 -25.34
C VAL A 571 -31.71 17.53 -25.36
N LEU A 572 -32.40 17.64 -26.47
CA LEU A 572 -33.59 18.50 -26.61
C LEU A 572 -34.72 18.09 -25.63
N ASP A 573 -34.95 16.77 -25.49
CA ASP A 573 -35.92 16.25 -24.51
C ASP A 573 -35.62 16.72 -23.10
N HIS A 574 -34.37 16.61 -22.69
CA HIS A 574 -33.93 17.04 -21.37
C HIS A 574 -34.02 18.57 -21.18
N LEU A 575 -33.71 19.35 -22.22
CA LEU A 575 -33.88 20.79 -22.19
C LEU A 575 -35.36 21.21 -22.08
N MET A 576 -36.29 20.44 -22.69
CA MET A 576 -37.73 20.66 -22.50
C MET A 576 -38.18 20.44 -21.06
N GLU A 577 -37.68 19.37 -20.42
CA GLU A 577 -37.97 19.11 -19.00
C GLU A 577 -37.54 20.26 -18.08
N GLN A 578 -36.48 21.00 -18.50
CA GLN A 578 -35.99 22.16 -17.72
C GLN A 578 -36.63 23.49 -18.12
N ASN A 579 -37.62 23.51 -18.98
CA ASN A 579 -38.26 24.70 -19.55
C ASN A 579 -37.28 25.69 -20.23
N SER A 580 -36.08 25.20 -20.67
CA SER A 580 -35.02 26.05 -21.22
C SER A 580 -35.24 26.43 -22.71
N ILE A 581 -36.17 25.78 -23.39
CA ILE A 581 -36.35 25.90 -24.85
C ILE A 581 -37.19 27.11 -25.27
N TYR A 582 -38.03 27.59 -24.36
CA TYR A 582 -39.02 28.62 -24.70
C TYR A 582 -38.39 30.01 -24.91
N GLY A 583 -38.53 30.59 -26.09
CA GLY A 583 -38.16 31.99 -26.40
C GLY A 583 -36.70 32.25 -26.74
N SER A 584 -35.86 31.23 -26.78
CA SER A 584 -34.40 31.37 -27.03
C SER A 584 -33.98 31.34 -28.50
N LEU A 585 -34.80 30.74 -29.36
CA LEU A 585 -34.46 30.54 -30.79
C LEU A 585 -35.36 31.40 -31.66
N CYS A 586 -34.81 31.91 -32.77
CA CYS A 586 -35.58 32.52 -33.83
C CYS A 586 -36.19 31.46 -34.78
N GLN A 587 -37.10 31.90 -35.64
CA GLN A 587 -37.81 31.00 -36.58
C GLN A 587 -36.86 30.17 -37.42
N ASP A 588 -35.82 30.79 -38.02
CA ASP A 588 -34.89 30.12 -38.91
C ASP A 588 -34.05 29.08 -38.15
N GLU A 589 -33.72 29.33 -36.90
CA GLU A 589 -32.97 28.42 -36.00
C GLU A 589 -33.82 27.18 -35.65
N MET A 590 -35.10 27.35 -35.35
CA MET A 590 -36.02 26.23 -35.14
C MET A 590 -36.16 25.36 -36.38
N VAL A 591 -36.29 25.98 -37.54
CA VAL A 591 -36.35 25.29 -38.84
C VAL A 591 -35.06 24.52 -39.13
N LEU A 592 -33.89 25.05 -38.79
CA LEU A 592 -32.61 24.34 -38.94
C LEU A 592 -32.55 23.06 -38.11
N ILE A 593 -33.04 23.09 -36.88
CA ILE A 593 -33.11 21.88 -36.03
C ILE A 593 -34.06 20.85 -36.64
N LEU A 594 -35.24 21.29 -37.09
CA LEU A 594 -36.22 20.39 -37.75
C LEU A 594 -35.68 19.83 -39.05
N GLN A 595 -34.93 20.60 -39.85
CA GLN A 595 -34.27 20.10 -41.07
C GLN A 595 -33.24 19.02 -40.74
N PHE A 596 -32.43 19.22 -39.69
CA PHE A 596 -31.48 18.20 -39.27
C PHE A 596 -32.21 16.91 -38.83
N ILE A 597 -33.32 17.03 -38.10
CA ILE A 597 -34.15 15.86 -37.75
C ILE A 597 -34.73 15.17 -39.00
N GLN A 598 -35.10 15.96 -40.00
CA GLN A 598 -35.61 15.43 -41.26
C GLN A 598 -34.60 14.61 -42.05
N GLU A 599 -33.29 14.93 -41.94
CA GLU A 599 -32.20 14.15 -42.62
C GLU A 599 -32.21 12.68 -42.17
N ASP A 600 -32.71 12.36 -40.95
CA ASP A 600 -32.78 10.99 -40.42
C ASP A 600 -34.24 10.58 -40.08
N VAL A 601 -35.21 11.10 -40.81
CA VAL A 601 -36.64 10.90 -40.54
C VAL A 601 -37.05 9.44 -40.45
N CYS A 602 -36.43 8.58 -41.23
CA CYS A 602 -36.73 7.13 -41.25
C CYS A 602 -36.41 6.48 -39.90
N SER A 603 -35.24 6.78 -39.35
CA SER A 603 -34.83 6.27 -38.04
C SER A 603 -35.68 6.82 -36.90
N VAL A 604 -36.00 8.12 -36.96
CA VAL A 604 -36.86 8.79 -35.97
C VAL A 604 -38.28 8.24 -36.02
N LYS A 605 -38.83 7.97 -37.19
CA LYS A 605 -40.19 7.40 -37.40
C LYS A 605 -40.28 5.96 -36.86
N ALA A 606 -39.22 5.19 -37.00
CA ALA A 606 -39.14 3.80 -36.52
C ALA A 606 -39.13 3.68 -35.00
N ASP A 607 -38.70 4.73 -34.28
CA ASP A 607 -38.62 4.78 -32.81
C ASP A 607 -39.76 5.66 -32.25
N PHE A 608 -40.70 5.00 -31.57
CA PHE A 608 -41.87 5.67 -31.00
C PHE A 608 -41.48 6.78 -30.01
N TRP A 609 -40.44 6.56 -29.21
CA TRP A 609 -39.97 7.54 -28.22
C TRP A 609 -39.37 8.78 -28.91
N LEU A 610 -38.52 8.61 -29.92
CA LEU A 610 -37.95 9.71 -30.71
C LEU A 610 -39.04 10.52 -31.42
N SER A 611 -40.01 9.84 -32.00
CA SER A 611 -41.16 10.46 -32.66
C SER A 611 -41.99 11.30 -31.67
N SER A 612 -42.17 10.80 -30.44
CA SER A 612 -42.83 11.53 -29.35
C SER A 612 -42.07 12.81 -28.96
N ILE A 613 -40.73 12.74 -28.85
CA ILE A 613 -39.91 13.92 -28.56
C ILE A 613 -40.10 14.99 -29.61
N VAL A 614 -40.02 14.62 -30.91
CA VAL A 614 -40.18 15.58 -31.99
C VAL A 614 -41.55 16.28 -31.90
N LYS A 615 -42.63 15.54 -31.65
CA LYS A 615 -43.95 16.12 -31.50
C LYS A 615 -44.09 17.06 -30.29
N ARG A 616 -43.32 16.87 -29.24
CA ARG A 616 -43.28 17.74 -28.05
C ARG A 616 -42.51 19.04 -28.27
N LEU A 617 -41.63 19.11 -29.28
CA LEU A 617 -40.88 20.33 -29.60
C LEU A 617 -41.80 21.47 -29.96
N PRO A 618 -41.72 22.67 -29.35
CA PRO A 618 -42.53 23.84 -29.64
C PRO A 618 -41.96 24.60 -30.88
N PHE A 619 -41.61 23.87 -31.96
CA PHE A 619 -40.92 24.43 -33.11
C PHE A 619 -41.79 24.47 -34.36
N PHE A 620 -43.03 24.01 -34.27
CA PHE A 620 -43.92 23.94 -35.42
C PHE A 620 -44.73 25.25 -35.54
N LYS A 621 -44.47 25.98 -36.63
CA LYS A 621 -45.14 27.24 -36.91
C LYS A 621 -46.54 26.96 -37.43
N THR A 622 -47.58 27.48 -36.74
CA THR A 622 -48.93 27.48 -37.23
C THR A 622 -49.11 28.51 -38.32
N PHE A 623 -50.19 28.39 -39.11
CA PHE A 623 -50.48 29.31 -40.19
C PHE A 623 -50.69 30.75 -39.70
N HIS A 624 -51.23 30.95 -38.50
CA HIS A 624 -51.38 32.28 -37.90
C HIS A 624 -50.10 32.82 -37.24
N GLY A 625 -48.96 32.09 -37.31
CA GLY A 625 -47.67 32.60 -36.95
C GLY A 625 -47.17 32.22 -35.55
N THR A 626 -47.95 31.54 -34.69
CA THR A 626 -47.53 31.03 -33.41
C THR A 626 -46.74 29.71 -33.54
N PHE A 627 -45.89 29.42 -32.52
CA PHE A 627 -45.18 28.14 -32.46
C PHE A 627 -45.84 27.24 -31.43
N VAL A 628 -46.06 25.97 -31.80
CA VAL A 628 -46.76 24.99 -30.99
C VAL A 628 -46.04 23.63 -30.94
N SER A 629 -46.35 22.87 -29.89
CA SER A 629 -46.06 21.43 -29.85
C SER A 629 -47.25 20.63 -30.42
N LEU A 630 -46.99 19.46 -30.95
CA LEU A 630 -47.98 18.62 -31.60
C LEU A 630 -48.30 17.33 -30.84
N GLU A 631 -47.87 17.22 -29.60
CA GLU A 631 -48.00 15.99 -28.81
C GLU A 631 -49.42 15.48 -28.62
N LYS A 632 -50.35 16.41 -28.36
CA LYS A 632 -51.76 16.09 -28.00
C LYS A 632 -52.73 16.46 -29.14
N VAL A 633 -52.23 16.61 -30.35
CA VAL A 633 -53.05 17.06 -31.49
C VAL A 633 -53.49 15.83 -32.32
N PRO A 634 -54.78 15.56 -32.43
CA PRO A 634 -55.31 14.41 -33.12
C PRO A 634 -55.16 14.50 -34.66
N SER A 635 -55.24 15.73 -35.21
CA SER A 635 -55.16 15.94 -36.66
C SER A 635 -54.28 17.14 -37.00
N ILE A 636 -53.35 16.97 -37.93
CA ILE A 636 -52.43 18.01 -38.34
C ILE A 636 -52.61 18.21 -39.83
N TYR A 637 -52.72 19.44 -40.27
CA TYR A 637 -52.86 19.79 -41.70
C TYR A 637 -51.84 20.86 -42.09
N VAL A 638 -51.34 20.76 -43.33
CA VAL A 638 -50.48 21.79 -43.92
C VAL A 638 -51.37 22.63 -44.84
N VAL A 639 -51.39 23.92 -44.52
CA VAL A 639 -52.20 24.86 -45.29
C VAL A 639 -51.58 25.13 -46.67
N PRO A 640 -52.33 25.19 -47.76
CA PRO A 640 -51.81 25.53 -49.06
C PRO A 640 -51.23 26.95 -49.10
N MET A 641 -50.25 27.19 -49.97
CA MET A 641 -49.60 28.48 -50.11
C MET A 641 -50.60 29.52 -50.69
N GLY A 642 -50.44 30.76 -50.26
CA GLY A 642 -51.17 31.89 -50.86
C GLY A 642 -52.48 32.26 -50.19
N LEU A 643 -52.97 31.48 -49.21
CA LEU A 643 -54.18 31.85 -48.44
C LEU A 643 -53.94 33.12 -47.61
N PRO A 644 -54.99 34.00 -47.50
CA PRO A 644 -54.94 35.14 -46.59
C PRO A 644 -54.71 34.70 -45.12
N THR A 645 -53.82 35.40 -44.42
CA THR A 645 -53.44 35.09 -43.04
C THR A 645 -54.23 35.89 -42.00
N GLU A 646 -54.93 36.94 -42.41
CA GLU A 646 -55.67 37.85 -41.55
C GLU A 646 -56.80 37.10 -40.81
N GLU A 647 -56.83 37.29 -39.47
CA GLU A 647 -57.82 36.63 -38.58
C GLU A 647 -57.85 35.09 -38.77
N SER A 648 -56.74 34.49 -39.21
CA SER A 648 -56.65 33.03 -39.36
C SER A 648 -56.92 32.27 -38.03
N GLU A 649 -56.64 32.86 -36.88
CA GLU A 649 -57.00 32.30 -35.59
C GLU A 649 -58.49 32.04 -35.43
N VAL A 650 -59.34 32.85 -36.03
CA VAL A 650 -60.82 32.74 -35.87
C VAL A 650 -61.34 31.45 -36.50
N TRP A 651 -60.89 31.13 -37.74
CA TRP A 651 -61.37 29.94 -38.41
C TRP A 651 -60.58 28.66 -38.00
N MET A 652 -59.42 28.84 -37.42
CA MET A 652 -58.64 27.73 -36.87
C MET A 652 -59.08 27.31 -35.48
N THR A 653 -59.71 28.19 -34.69
CA THR A 653 -60.13 27.87 -33.29
C THR A 653 -61.39 26.98 -33.27
N GLY A 654 -61.45 26.11 -32.25
CA GLY A 654 -62.60 25.23 -32.02
C GLY A 654 -62.53 23.89 -32.76
N ASN A 655 -61.48 23.66 -33.54
CA ASN A 655 -61.24 22.40 -34.23
C ASN A 655 -60.21 21.56 -33.44
N GLN A 656 -60.41 20.27 -33.38
CA GLN A 656 -59.44 19.35 -32.76
C GLN A 656 -58.24 19.09 -33.70
N CYS A 657 -57.76 20.12 -34.39
CA CYS A 657 -56.69 20.04 -35.36
C CYS A 657 -55.76 21.26 -35.29
N VAL A 658 -54.55 21.12 -35.81
CA VAL A 658 -53.57 22.21 -35.95
C VAL A 658 -53.26 22.41 -37.45
N PHE A 659 -53.27 23.66 -37.86
CA PHE A 659 -52.96 24.10 -39.21
C PHE A 659 -51.54 24.67 -39.23
N LEU A 660 -50.62 23.94 -39.88
CA LEU A 660 -49.20 24.33 -40.00
C LEU A 660 -49.02 25.26 -41.23
N ALA A 661 -48.16 26.25 -41.06
CA ALA A 661 -47.70 27.06 -42.16
C ALA A 661 -46.92 26.19 -43.19
N PRO A 662 -47.08 26.42 -44.49
CA PRO A 662 -46.36 25.69 -45.50
C PRO A 662 -44.88 25.97 -45.39
N GLN A 663 -44.07 24.91 -45.24
CA GLN A 663 -42.63 24.96 -45.12
C GLN A 663 -42.01 23.94 -46.11
N PRO A 664 -41.70 24.32 -47.37
CA PRO A 664 -41.17 23.38 -48.35
C PRO A 664 -39.90 22.66 -47.90
N LYS A 665 -39.13 23.27 -47.02
CA LYS A 665 -37.91 22.68 -46.45
C LYS A 665 -38.18 21.58 -45.42
N LEU A 666 -39.41 21.42 -44.93
CA LEU A 666 -39.84 20.45 -43.93
C LEU A 666 -40.89 19.47 -44.42
N ASP A 667 -41.14 19.43 -45.73
CA ASP A 667 -42.23 18.65 -46.33
C ASP A 667 -42.12 17.15 -45.99
N CYS A 668 -40.92 16.58 -46.05
CA CYS A 668 -40.68 15.19 -45.72
C CYS A 668 -40.98 14.91 -44.23
N LEU A 669 -40.57 15.79 -43.31
CA LEU A 669 -40.84 15.68 -41.87
C LEU A 669 -42.35 15.72 -41.60
N TYR A 670 -43.07 16.64 -42.26
CA TYR A 670 -44.50 16.81 -42.09
C TYR A 670 -45.28 15.58 -42.55
N ARG A 671 -44.93 15.04 -43.72
CA ARG A 671 -45.63 13.87 -44.32
C ARG A 671 -45.25 12.57 -43.64
N GLU A 672 -43.96 12.31 -43.51
CA GLU A 672 -43.46 11.01 -43.04
C GLU A 672 -43.61 10.82 -41.54
N LEU A 673 -43.25 11.82 -40.73
CA LEU A 673 -43.21 11.68 -39.25
C LEU A 673 -44.53 12.16 -38.60
N LEU A 674 -45.01 13.34 -38.99
CA LEU A 674 -46.18 13.92 -38.39
C LEU A 674 -47.48 13.39 -39.01
N ARG A 675 -47.40 12.78 -40.19
CA ARG A 675 -48.56 12.32 -40.98
C ARG A 675 -49.54 13.46 -41.19
N ALA A 676 -49.00 14.68 -41.41
CA ALA A 676 -49.83 15.83 -41.70
C ALA A 676 -50.59 15.62 -43.03
N GLY A 677 -51.86 15.84 -43.01
CA GLY A 677 -52.71 15.79 -44.19
C GLY A 677 -52.52 17.04 -45.05
N ASP A 678 -52.39 16.84 -46.36
CA ASP A 678 -52.49 17.96 -47.28
C ASP A 678 -53.94 18.38 -47.37
N ILE A 679 -54.20 19.62 -47.11
CA ILE A 679 -55.52 20.21 -47.28
C ILE A 679 -55.51 21.06 -48.54
N THR A 680 -56.48 20.84 -49.41
CA THR A 680 -56.61 21.65 -50.66
C THR A 680 -57.21 23.02 -50.32
N HIS A 681 -57.07 23.96 -51.27
CA HIS A 681 -57.72 25.26 -51.12
C HIS A 681 -59.25 25.07 -50.99
N THR A 682 -59.81 24.13 -51.68
CA THR A 682 -61.27 23.81 -51.65
C THR A 682 -61.61 23.33 -50.22
N ASP A 683 -60.88 22.39 -49.65
CA ASP A 683 -61.19 21.89 -48.30
C ASP A 683 -60.99 22.97 -47.23
N CYS A 684 -59.95 23.84 -47.37
CA CYS A 684 -59.80 24.99 -46.49
C CYS A 684 -61.01 25.90 -46.45
N TYR A 685 -61.50 26.22 -47.62
CA TYR A 685 -62.66 27.08 -47.71
C TYR A 685 -63.95 26.40 -47.28
N VAL A 686 -64.24 25.20 -47.75
CA VAL A 686 -65.52 24.52 -47.53
C VAL A 686 -65.64 24.04 -46.11
N ASP A 687 -64.59 23.44 -45.54
CA ASP A 687 -64.70 22.75 -44.27
C ASP A 687 -64.30 23.62 -43.09
N PHE A 688 -63.52 24.72 -43.29
CA PHE A 688 -62.99 25.51 -42.18
C PHE A 688 -63.31 27.02 -42.28
N ILE A 689 -63.05 27.68 -43.41
CA ILE A 689 -63.19 29.12 -43.54
C ILE A 689 -64.66 29.53 -43.66
N PHE A 690 -65.41 28.96 -44.59
CA PHE A 690 -66.81 29.32 -44.80
C PHE A 690 -67.70 29.08 -43.60
N PRO A 691 -67.58 27.99 -42.86
CA PRO A 691 -68.38 27.83 -41.61
C PRO A 691 -68.12 28.90 -40.54
N LYS A 692 -66.98 29.55 -40.59
CA LYS A 692 -66.59 30.62 -39.66
C LYS A 692 -66.69 32.01 -40.23
N PHE A 693 -67.10 32.13 -41.48
CA PHE A 693 -67.19 33.40 -42.23
C PHE A 693 -67.99 34.48 -41.50
N PRO A 694 -69.12 34.19 -40.84
CA PRO A 694 -69.85 35.19 -40.08
C PRO A 694 -69.07 35.82 -38.94
N HIS A 695 -68.09 35.13 -38.39
CA HIS A 695 -67.29 35.58 -37.26
C HIS A 695 -66.03 36.41 -37.67
N LEU A 696 -65.72 36.50 -38.98
CA LEU A 696 -64.64 37.29 -39.53
C LEU A 696 -65.08 38.76 -39.68
N LYS A 697 -64.16 39.71 -39.58
CA LYS A 697 -64.41 41.13 -39.89
C LYS A 697 -64.71 41.30 -41.37
N GLN A 698 -65.42 42.34 -41.69
CA GLN A 698 -65.84 42.65 -43.08
C GLN A 698 -64.61 42.76 -44.00
N THR A 699 -63.51 43.41 -43.57
CA THR A 699 -62.27 43.52 -44.34
C THR A 699 -61.67 42.18 -44.67
N THR A 700 -61.60 41.27 -43.70
CA THR A 700 -61.07 39.92 -43.84
C THR A 700 -61.94 39.03 -44.73
N ARG A 701 -63.29 39.17 -44.61
CA ARG A 701 -64.21 38.48 -45.54
C ARG A 701 -64.01 38.94 -46.98
N MET A 702 -63.80 40.24 -47.21
CA MET A 702 -63.49 40.74 -48.56
C MET A 702 -62.19 40.19 -49.10
N LEU A 703 -61.12 40.15 -48.36
CA LEU A 703 -59.84 39.52 -48.76
C LEU A 703 -60.02 38.06 -49.16
N HIS A 704 -60.78 37.30 -48.39
CA HIS A 704 -61.06 35.90 -48.74
C HIS A 704 -61.92 35.77 -50.04
N LEU A 705 -62.90 36.68 -50.19
CA LEU A 705 -63.70 36.69 -51.42
C LEU A 705 -62.89 37.09 -52.69
N GLU A 706 -61.99 38.07 -52.50
CA GLU A 706 -61.02 38.43 -53.56
C GLU A 706 -60.12 37.25 -53.93
N TYR A 707 -59.58 36.56 -52.96
CA TYR A 707 -58.78 35.37 -53.15
C TYR A 707 -59.54 34.24 -53.85
N VAL A 708 -60.78 33.96 -53.42
CA VAL A 708 -61.66 32.99 -54.08
C VAL A 708 -61.94 33.39 -55.55
N ARG A 709 -62.15 34.67 -55.84
CA ARG A 709 -62.34 35.17 -57.20
C ARG A 709 -61.09 35.00 -58.04
N ASP A 710 -59.91 35.33 -57.52
CA ASP A 710 -58.68 35.34 -58.29
C ASP A 710 -58.13 33.90 -58.47
N GLU A 711 -58.35 33.01 -57.49
CA GLU A 711 -57.98 31.58 -57.55
C GLU A 711 -59.14 30.69 -58.11
N LEU A 712 -60.17 31.28 -58.71
CA LEU A 712 -61.37 30.59 -59.17
C LEU A 712 -61.05 29.40 -60.14
N LEU A 713 -60.06 29.54 -61.01
CA LEU A 713 -59.62 28.47 -61.87
C LEU A 713 -59.10 27.26 -61.16
N VAL A 714 -58.37 27.45 -60.02
CA VAL A 714 -57.83 26.38 -59.19
C VAL A 714 -58.95 25.73 -58.37
N LEU A 715 -59.79 26.55 -57.70
CA LEU A 715 -60.93 26.09 -56.92
C LEU A 715 -61.97 25.32 -57.71
N TYR A 716 -62.12 25.59 -59.04
CA TYR A 716 -63.12 24.99 -59.90
C TYR A 716 -62.51 24.03 -60.95
N ALA A 717 -61.25 23.60 -60.75
CA ALA A 717 -60.56 22.71 -61.69
C ALA A 717 -61.24 21.33 -61.83
N ASP A 718 -61.88 20.85 -60.77
CA ASP A 718 -62.63 19.60 -60.68
C ASP A 718 -64.13 19.89 -60.47
N GLU A 719 -65.03 19.15 -61.17
CA GLU A 719 -66.47 19.34 -61.06
C GLU A 719 -67.02 19.05 -59.68
N ASN A 720 -66.46 18.08 -58.91
CA ASN A 720 -66.79 17.79 -57.55
C ASN A 720 -66.43 18.95 -56.64
N ASN A 721 -65.24 19.48 -56.78
CA ASN A 721 -64.77 20.64 -55.97
C ASN A 721 -65.62 21.88 -56.29
N ARG A 722 -65.93 22.10 -57.56
CA ARG A 722 -66.85 23.18 -57.92
C ARG A 722 -68.21 23.08 -57.25
N SER A 723 -68.79 21.90 -57.22
CA SER A 723 -70.08 21.65 -56.64
C SER A 723 -70.02 21.87 -55.13
N ARG A 724 -68.95 21.42 -54.39
CA ARG A 724 -68.73 21.63 -52.94
C ARG A 724 -68.64 23.13 -52.64
N VAL A 725 -67.81 23.88 -53.37
CA VAL A 725 -67.62 25.32 -53.12
C VAL A 725 -68.90 26.10 -53.37
N ILE A 726 -69.61 25.88 -54.46
CA ILE A 726 -70.86 26.56 -54.78
C ILE A 726 -71.93 26.28 -53.76
N ASN A 727 -72.09 25.04 -53.35
CA ASN A 727 -73.09 24.69 -52.35
C ASN A 727 -72.77 25.34 -50.97
N SER A 728 -71.49 25.38 -50.56
CA SER A 728 -71.09 26.07 -49.29
C SER A 728 -71.28 27.59 -49.42
N MET A 729 -70.96 28.19 -50.57
CA MET A 729 -71.17 29.63 -50.78
C MET A 729 -72.64 30.03 -50.77
N ARG A 730 -73.55 29.19 -51.28
CA ARG A 730 -75.01 29.47 -51.29
C ARG A 730 -75.61 29.61 -49.87
N THR A 731 -74.95 29.04 -48.87
CA THR A 731 -75.39 29.11 -47.45
C THR A 731 -74.78 30.29 -46.69
N LEU A 732 -73.88 31.03 -47.31
CA LEU A 732 -73.19 32.14 -46.65
C LEU A 732 -73.94 33.48 -46.86
N ALA A 733 -74.21 34.19 -45.82
CA ALA A 733 -74.67 35.59 -45.87
C ALA A 733 -73.43 36.52 -45.94
N PHE A 734 -72.88 36.69 -47.19
CA PHE A 734 -71.67 37.50 -47.39
C PHE A 734 -71.98 38.86 -48.08
N ILE A 735 -73.19 39.10 -48.44
CA ILE A 735 -73.61 40.41 -48.91
C ILE A 735 -74.05 41.16 -47.59
N PRO A 736 -73.37 42.21 -47.20
CA PRO A 736 -73.91 43.04 -46.05
C PRO A 736 -75.27 43.60 -46.48
N ASP A 737 -76.23 43.47 -45.61
CA ASP A 737 -77.44 44.24 -45.75
C ASP A 737 -77.04 45.70 -45.91
N ALA A 738 -77.27 46.23 -47.12
CA ALA A 738 -77.01 47.62 -47.36
C ALA A 738 -78.16 48.38 -46.73
N PHE A 739 -77.87 48.71 -45.43
CA PHE A 739 -78.53 49.89 -44.75
C PHE A 739 -77.94 50.18 -43.42
#